data_ef98ac575fa990ee1919048b6eaa985d
#
_entry.id   ef98ac575fa990ee1919048b6eaa985d
#
_cell.length_a   1.000
_cell.length_b   1.000
_cell.length_c   1.000
_cell.angle_alpha   90.00
_cell.angle_beta   90.00
_cell.angle_gamma   90.00
#
_symmetry.space_group_name_H-M   'P 1'
#
loop_
_entity.id
_entity.type
_entity.pdbx_description
1 polymer ?
#
loop_
_entity_poly.entity_id
_entity_poly.type
_entity_poly.pdbx_seq_one_letter_code
_entity_poly.pdbx_strand_id
1 'polypeptide(L)'
;MKQLLFTLIAALGMGANAASLSLNDVLSEVPALDPSIPIPEAVTGVKVGERHWYHHEIVRYLNTLADASPRMVPLGEHAKSYGGRVLISYAISSPENLARLDEFKAARAAIIDPNADLELSEQPAVLHMMYSVHGNEASGANATPLVAYYLAATTDENLLSQLENVIIILNPMLNPDGLDRFANWTNAHRGINPSNDPNDREHTEAIPNGRTNYYWFDLNRDWLPHQHPESRGRLALFHEWKPNVQLDFHEQGSNSNFFFMPGKPERTNPLTPDINQILTAKIGEYHAQAFDAEGIRFFTEEGYDDFFMGKGSTYPDLFGTVGILFEQPSSRGAVQDTVNGKLTFPISISNQFRASLSSIKATAALKDNLLAYQRNFYTERKRKRGYYLASAEGDPTRLQEFVRILRGHQIEVEALTSDVTAEGKTFKAGETIAIPLAQPQATYLETLWREQLEFEENVFYDVSTWTLPWAFNLSHTRDAVTNAKTEAMSSSVDDDESKLGKSAIGYLIDWRDSASPALLYDLLEAGANVRVATAPFTALTTNEGSINFGYGTLFVAPKLQESIPQPVLSLLAEAQTEGLAIYPAASSYTPEGIDLGSRAFDVLSLPKVLMVTGPGTSAYGTGEIWHLLDRRLDMPLTMVDSNRLSRVNLDDYTHVITTTPVRLEGVSKQLESFIKDGGILWAQGASTVAWAADAGLATATWRETAQQVRKDSLQTAIERGDEALSQAELLPARKPFATASDEYAFTLVRGSILQGNLDISHPLGFGYASEALAVFRTTNRFMNPSDNAYSSPVVYTDSPLLSGYMSTENQTLAANSAGLVVNQLGKGAVILSLDSTTFRAFWWGSQRLLVNGIFFGSLLEEPR
;
A
#
# COMPACT_ATOMS: atom_id res chain seq x y z
N MET A 1 3.79 10.85 63.40
CA MET A 1 3.21 12.03 62.75
C MET A 1 4.29 12.99 62.22
N LYS A 2 5.40 12.49 61.71
CA LYS A 2 6.49 13.26 61.05
C LYS A 2 7.06 12.59 59.78
N GLN A 3 6.45 11.53 59.28
CA GLN A 3 6.87 10.84 58.03
C GLN A 3 5.90 10.94 56.85
N LEU A 4 4.76 11.66 57.02
CA LEU A 4 3.77 11.88 55.94
C LEU A 4 3.88 13.27 55.27
N LEU A 5 4.93 14.05 55.56
CA LEU A 5 5.05 15.40 54.99
C LEU A 5 6.17 15.55 53.96
N PHE A 6 6.89 14.47 53.58
CA PHE A 6 7.99 14.54 52.63
C PHE A 6 7.62 14.00 51.25
N THR A 7 6.47 13.36 51.08
CA THR A 7 6.03 12.79 49.78
C THR A 7 5.10 13.72 49.00
N LEU A 8 4.72 14.89 49.56
CA LEU A 8 3.78 15.81 48.89
C LEU A 8 4.47 17.07 48.31
N ILE A 9 5.81 17.21 48.43
CA ILE A 9 6.53 18.39 47.93
C ILE A 9 7.28 18.12 46.61
N ALA A 10 7.40 16.88 46.21
CA ALA A 10 8.01 16.55 44.91
C ALA A 10 7.08 16.71 43.69
N ALA A 11 5.78 16.95 43.90
CA ALA A 11 4.79 17.07 42.85
C ALA A 11 4.41 18.51 42.44
N LEU A 12 5.04 19.53 43.02
CA LEU A 12 4.65 20.95 42.82
C LEU A 12 5.78 21.84 42.28
N GLY A 13 6.84 21.25 41.72
CA GLY A 13 8.01 21.99 41.23
C GLY A 13 8.44 21.77 39.78
N MET A 14 7.70 21.04 38.96
CA MET A 14 8.01 21.02 37.52
C MET A 14 7.25 22.16 36.83
N GLY A 15 7.87 23.34 36.84
CA GLY A 15 7.55 24.39 35.89
C GLY A 15 7.68 23.82 34.48
N ALA A 16 6.82 24.26 33.55
CA ALA A 16 6.69 23.82 32.15
C ALA A 16 7.95 24.13 31.30
N ASN A 17 9.12 23.66 31.71
CA ASN A 17 10.25 23.52 30.79
C ASN A 17 10.10 22.17 30.10
N ALA A 18 10.25 22.16 28.78
CA ALA A 18 10.27 20.94 27.99
C ALA A 18 11.27 19.96 28.64
N ALA A 19 10.75 18.95 29.31
CA ALA A 19 11.56 17.96 30.00
C ALA A 19 12.34 17.17 28.95
N SER A 20 13.65 17.18 29.04
CA SER A 20 14.53 16.30 28.28
C SER A 20 14.61 14.94 28.94
N LEU A 21 14.96 13.92 28.21
CA LEU A 21 15.05 12.53 28.66
C LEU A 21 16.52 12.10 28.73
N SER A 22 16.89 11.44 29.82
CA SER A 22 18.16 10.75 30.01
C SER A 22 17.92 9.30 30.44
N LEU A 23 18.97 8.47 30.50
CA LEU A 23 18.85 7.11 31.02
C LEU A 23 18.36 7.06 32.48
N ASN A 24 18.69 8.08 33.31
CA ASN A 24 18.20 8.17 34.68
C ASN A 24 16.67 8.39 34.78
N ASP A 25 16.05 8.84 33.71
CA ASP A 25 14.60 9.06 33.64
C ASP A 25 13.83 7.82 33.16
N VAL A 26 14.53 6.85 32.55
CA VAL A 26 13.91 5.64 31.94
C VAL A 26 14.30 4.35 32.63
N LEU A 27 15.41 4.32 33.37
CA LEU A 27 15.88 3.16 34.12
C LEU A 27 15.81 3.47 35.60
N SER A 28 15.25 2.55 36.41
CA SER A 28 15.21 2.65 37.86
C SER A 28 16.61 2.66 38.49
N GLU A 29 17.55 1.98 37.86
CA GLU A 29 18.97 1.97 38.20
C GLU A 29 19.78 1.96 36.90
N VAL A 30 20.60 3.01 36.69
CA VAL A 30 21.48 3.09 35.52
C VAL A 30 22.78 2.38 35.85
N PRO A 31 23.15 1.29 35.15
CA PRO A 31 24.43 0.63 35.37
C PRO A 31 25.60 1.54 34.99
N ALA A 32 26.81 1.17 35.35
CA ALA A 32 28.01 1.86 34.87
C ALA A 32 28.04 1.84 33.33
N LEU A 33 28.38 2.98 32.74
CA LEU A 33 28.47 3.16 31.30
C LEU A 33 29.92 3.46 30.92
N ASP A 34 30.33 3.02 29.73
CA ASP A 34 31.63 3.37 29.17
C ASP A 34 31.66 4.89 28.84
N PRO A 35 32.48 5.68 29.52
CA PRO A 35 32.51 7.12 29.32
C PRO A 35 33.16 7.55 28.01
N SER A 36 33.77 6.63 27.27
CA SER A 36 34.31 6.90 25.91
C SER A 36 33.24 6.96 24.85
N ILE A 37 32.07 6.38 25.10
CA ILE A 37 30.93 6.36 24.16
C ILE A 37 30.17 7.71 24.28
N PRO A 38 30.02 8.46 23.15
CA PRO A 38 29.44 9.79 23.19
C PRO A 38 27.92 9.75 23.46
N ILE A 39 27.45 10.58 24.39
CA ILE A 39 26.03 10.77 24.66
C ILE A 39 25.35 11.51 23.47
N PRO A 40 24.03 11.31 23.25
CA PRO A 40 23.30 11.94 22.15
C PRO A 40 23.48 13.47 22.08
N GLU A 41 23.34 14.16 23.20
CA GLU A 41 23.48 15.62 23.31
C GLU A 41 24.88 16.13 22.91
N ALA A 42 25.93 15.38 23.21
CA ALA A 42 27.31 15.79 22.89
C ALA A 42 27.57 15.86 21.37
N VAL A 43 26.86 15.04 20.58
CA VAL A 43 27.00 14.96 19.13
C VAL A 43 26.04 15.92 18.41
N THR A 44 24.81 16.02 18.89
CA THR A 44 23.74 16.76 18.16
C THR A 44 23.52 18.17 18.71
N GLY A 45 23.91 18.44 19.97
CA GLY A 45 23.62 19.67 20.69
C GLY A 45 22.17 19.75 21.18
N VAL A 46 21.38 18.67 21.05
CA VAL A 46 19.96 18.61 21.43
C VAL A 46 19.73 17.37 22.29
N LYS A 47 19.05 17.54 23.41
CA LYS A 47 18.68 16.41 24.28
C LYS A 47 17.54 15.62 23.68
N VAL A 48 17.55 14.32 23.92
CA VAL A 48 16.44 13.45 23.55
C VAL A 48 15.17 13.92 24.25
N GLY A 49 14.05 14.02 23.53
CA GLY A 49 12.77 14.48 24.05
C GLY A 49 12.63 16.00 24.23
N GLU A 50 13.70 16.77 24.09
CA GLU A 50 13.65 18.23 24.16
C GLU A 50 12.80 18.81 23.01
N ARG A 51 12.94 18.26 21.81
CA ARG A 51 12.13 18.49 20.63
C ARG A 51 12.16 17.27 19.72
N HIS A 52 11.37 17.27 18.63
CA HIS A 52 11.44 16.24 17.62
C HIS A 52 12.75 16.37 16.81
N TRP A 53 13.52 15.27 16.77
CA TRP A 53 14.73 15.22 15.97
C TRP A 53 14.42 15.00 14.50
N TYR A 54 15.24 15.61 13.65
CA TYR A 54 15.20 15.40 12.21
C TYR A 54 15.95 14.13 11.80
N HIS A 55 15.62 13.60 10.65
CA HIS A 55 16.29 12.45 10.06
C HIS A 55 17.83 12.57 10.11
N HIS A 56 18.38 13.69 9.64
CA HIS A 56 19.84 13.89 9.59
C HIS A 56 20.52 13.91 10.98
N GLU A 57 19.82 14.31 12.00
CA GLU A 57 20.35 14.33 13.38
C GLU A 57 20.46 12.91 13.93
N ILE A 58 19.42 12.09 13.71
CA ILE A 58 19.41 10.68 14.13
C ILE A 58 20.52 9.92 13.40
N VAL A 59 20.61 10.04 12.07
CA VAL A 59 21.62 9.37 11.26
C VAL A 59 23.03 9.80 11.67
N ARG A 60 23.27 11.10 11.84
CA ARG A 60 24.57 11.61 12.30
C ARG A 60 24.97 11.03 13.64
N TYR A 61 24.05 10.99 14.61
CA TYR A 61 24.34 10.43 15.91
C TYR A 61 24.67 8.93 15.84
N LEU A 62 23.83 8.15 15.17
CA LEU A 62 24.02 6.69 15.07
C LEU A 62 25.31 6.31 14.33
N ASN A 63 25.68 7.06 13.29
CA ASN A 63 26.98 6.86 12.62
C ASN A 63 28.15 7.17 13.57
N THR A 64 28.08 8.27 14.32
CA THR A 64 29.11 8.62 15.32
C THR A 64 29.21 7.55 16.42
N LEU A 65 28.08 6.98 16.81
CA LEU A 65 28.02 5.91 17.81
C LEU A 65 28.63 4.61 17.29
N ALA A 66 28.34 4.26 16.03
CA ALA A 66 28.93 3.08 15.38
C ALA A 66 30.46 3.21 15.24
N ASP A 67 30.98 4.40 14.95
CA ASP A 67 32.43 4.67 14.92
C ASP A 67 33.09 4.56 16.32
N ALA A 68 32.33 4.81 17.38
CA ALA A 68 32.83 4.85 18.75
C ALA A 68 32.72 3.51 19.48
N SER A 69 31.81 2.61 19.09
CA SER A 69 31.52 1.38 19.84
C SER A 69 31.78 0.12 19.00
N PRO A 70 32.53 -0.86 19.54
CA PRO A 70 32.73 -2.15 18.87
C PRO A 70 31.46 -3.02 18.84
N ARG A 71 30.37 -2.61 19.50
CA ARG A 71 29.09 -3.34 19.56
C ARG A 71 28.08 -2.88 18.54
N MET A 72 28.43 -1.93 17.66
CA MET A 72 27.53 -1.41 16.65
C MET A 72 28.26 -1.22 15.32
N VAL A 73 27.71 -1.72 14.25
CA VAL A 73 28.25 -1.54 12.89
C VAL A 73 27.14 -1.12 11.93
N PRO A 74 27.41 -0.20 10.99
CA PRO A 74 26.44 0.13 9.95
C PRO A 74 26.31 -1.04 8.97
N LEU A 75 25.08 -1.40 8.60
CA LEU A 75 24.81 -2.37 7.52
C LEU A 75 24.74 -1.70 6.15
N GLY A 76 24.81 -0.35 6.11
CA GLY A 76 24.77 0.43 4.91
C GLY A 76 23.37 0.99 4.59
N GLU A 77 23.31 1.72 3.50
CA GLU A 77 22.07 2.26 2.96
C GLU A 77 21.32 1.16 2.22
N HIS A 78 20.10 0.84 2.68
CA HIS A 78 19.27 -0.17 2.04
C HIS A 78 18.21 0.44 1.11
N ALA A 79 17.96 1.75 1.22
CA ALA A 79 17.09 2.51 0.32
C ALA A 79 17.40 4.00 0.38
N LYS A 80 16.82 4.72 -0.59
CA LYS A 80 16.71 6.19 -0.59
C LYS A 80 15.27 6.55 -0.89
N SER A 81 14.67 7.39 -0.03
CA SER A 81 13.30 7.87 -0.22
C SER A 81 13.17 8.75 -1.46
N TYR A 82 11.95 8.99 -1.92
CA TYR A 82 11.71 9.94 -3.02
C TYR A 82 12.19 11.37 -2.70
N GLY A 83 12.18 11.77 -1.42
CA GLY A 83 12.74 13.03 -0.96
C GLY A 83 14.28 13.05 -0.87
N GLY A 84 14.94 11.97 -1.32
CA GLY A 84 16.42 11.87 -1.35
C GLY A 84 17.04 11.52 0.00
N ARG A 85 16.26 11.15 1.03
CA ARG A 85 16.76 10.76 2.35
C ARG A 85 17.17 9.30 2.38
N VAL A 86 18.34 9.03 2.95
CA VAL A 86 18.86 7.65 3.07
C VAL A 86 18.10 6.88 4.17
N LEU A 87 17.80 5.61 3.89
CA LEU A 87 17.37 4.64 4.87
C LEU A 87 18.57 3.74 5.18
N ILE A 88 19.06 3.85 6.42
CA ILE A 88 20.22 3.12 6.90
C ILE A 88 19.84 2.22 8.06
N SER A 89 20.50 1.08 8.16
CA SER A 89 20.34 0.13 9.26
C SER A 89 21.68 -0.18 9.91
N TYR A 90 21.60 -0.64 11.14
CA TYR A 90 22.76 -0.98 11.97
C TYR A 90 22.57 -2.36 12.57
N ALA A 91 23.67 -3.13 12.68
CA ALA A 91 23.72 -4.32 13.53
C ALA A 91 24.28 -3.96 14.90
N ILE A 92 23.61 -4.42 15.95
CA ILE A 92 24.06 -4.25 17.35
C ILE A 92 24.09 -5.64 17.97
N SER A 93 25.27 -6.04 18.53
CA SER A 93 25.47 -7.34 19.18
C SER A 93 26.79 -7.33 19.95
N SER A 94 27.23 -8.48 20.46
CA SER A 94 28.62 -8.63 20.96
C SER A 94 29.64 -8.41 19.83
N PRO A 95 30.84 -7.91 20.14
CA PRO A 95 31.90 -7.76 19.14
C PRO A 95 32.22 -9.06 18.39
N GLU A 96 32.15 -10.20 19.08
CA GLU A 96 32.38 -11.53 18.54
C GLU A 96 31.32 -11.88 17.47
N ASN A 97 30.06 -11.61 17.74
CA ASN A 97 28.99 -11.81 16.77
C ASN A 97 29.15 -10.86 15.56
N LEU A 98 29.46 -9.59 15.81
CA LEU A 98 29.63 -8.61 14.72
C LEU A 98 30.79 -8.96 13.78
N ALA A 99 31.84 -9.60 14.29
CA ALA A 99 32.94 -10.10 13.46
C ALA A 99 32.55 -11.28 12.55
N ARG A 100 31.39 -11.92 12.78
CA ARG A 100 30.88 -13.12 12.07
C ARG A 100 29.57 -12.88 11.33
N LEU A 101 29.19 -11.63 11.04
CA LEU A 101 27.89 -11.33 10.43
C LEU A 101 27.64 -12.09 9.10
N ASP A 102 28.65 -12.20 8.24
CA ASP A 102 28.50 -12.90 6.96
C ASP A 102 28.26 -14.41 7.16
N GLU A 103 28.88 -15.02 8.18
CA GLU A 103 28.62 -16.40 8.56
C GLU A 103 27.17 -16.57 9.03
N PHE A 104 26.68 -15.69 9.88
CA PHE A 104 25.31 -15.74 10.36
C PHE A 104 24.29 -15.49 9.24
N LYS A 105 24.56 -14.57 8.31
CA LYS A 105 23.73 -14.39 7.10
C LYS A 105 23.63 -15.67 6.27
N ALA A 106 24.76 -16.34 6.05
CA ALA A 106 24.78 -17.62 5.35
C ALA A 106 23.97 -18.70 6.10
N ALA A 107 24.08 -18.74 7.43
CA ALA A 107 23.27 -19.63 8.26
C ALA A 107 21.77 -19.33 8.15
N ARG A 108 21.37 -18.05 8.04
CA ARG A 108 19.96 -17.67 7.81
C ARG A 108 19.42 -18.20 6.48
N ALA A 109 20.22 -18.22 5.42
CA ALA A 109 19.85 -18.86 4.17
C ALA A 109 19.67 -20.38 4.33
N ALA A 110 20.52 -21.05 5.15
CA ALA A 110 20.39 -22.48 5.43
C ALA A 110 19.16 -22.85 6.27
N ILE A 111 18.63 -21.93 7.10
CA ILE A 111 17.41 -22.18 7.91
C ILE A 111 16.21 -22.55 7.03
N ILE A 112 16.08 -21.97 5.85
CA ILE A 112 14.94 -22.22 4.95
C ILE A 112 15.13 -23.44 4.04
N ASP A 113 16.34 -24.01 3.98
CA ASP A 113 16.63 -25.20 3.19
C ASP A 113 16.43 -26.47 4.05
N PRO A 114 15.43 -27.32 3.76
CA PRO A 114 15.18 -28.54 4.55
C PRO A 114 16.33 -29.56 4.52
N ASN A 115 17.23 -29.46 3.52
CA ASN A 115 18.35 -30.37 3.36
C ASN A 115 19.65 -29.87 4.01
N ALA A 116 19.68 -28.61 4.46
CA ALA A 116 20.87 -28.05 5.09
C ALA A 116 21.08 -28.63 6.50
N ASP A 117 22.31 -29.03 6.77
CA ASP A 117 22.76 -29.41 8.12
C ASP A 117 23.22 -28.14 8.85
N LEU A 118 22.42 -27.70 9.82
CA LEU A 118 22.65 -26.47 10.57
C LEU A 118 22.45 -26.70 12.07
N GLU A 119 23.52 -26.47 12.84
CA GLU A 119 23.44 -26.50 14.29
C GLU A 119 22.78 -25.21 14.82
N LEU A 120 21.51 -25.31 15.21
CA LEU A 120 20.72 -24.16 15.63
C LEU A 120 21.19 -23.55 16.95
N SER A 121 21.73 -24.37 17.88
CA SER A 121 22.18 -23.93 19.20
C SER A 121 23.33 -22.91 19.14
N GLU A 122 24.14 -22.98 18.07
CA GLU A 122 25.26 -22.06 17.83
C GLU A 122 24.85 -20.74 17.18
N GLN A 123 23.60 -20.62 16.75
CA GLN A 123 23.13 -19.42 16.09
C GLN A 123 22.57 -18.38 17.08
N PRO A 124 22.88 -17.09 16.95
CA PRO A 124 22.16 -16.04 17.64
C PRO A 124 20.76 -15.89 17.02
N ALA A 125 19.78 -15.50 17.83
CA ALA A 125 18.51 -15.03 17.29
C ALA A 125 18.69 -13.67 16.63
N VAL A 126 17.91 -13.39 15.59
CA VAL A 126 17.89 -12.07 14.93
C VAL A 126 16.62 -11.34 15.33
N LEU A 127 16.79 -10.14 15.90
CA LEU A 127 15.73 -9.23 16.27
C LEU A 127 15.76 -8.00 15.37
N HIS A 128 14.71 -7.80 14.57
CA HIS A 128 14.57 -6.64 13.69
C HIS A 128 13.70 -5.58 14.34
N MET A 129 14.29 -4.43 14.68
CA MET A 129 13.61 -3.31 15.32
C MET A 129 13.34 -2.22 14.29
N MET A 130 12.08 -1.96 13.98
CA MET A 130 11.65 -0.99 12.98
C MET A 130 10.84 0.13 13.62
N TYR A 131 11.29 1.36 13.43
CA TYR A 131 10.65 2.52 14.03
C TYR A 131 10.05 3.47 12.98
N SER A 132 8.95 4.10 13.36
CA SER A 132 8.32 5.22 12.64
C SER A 132 8.13 4.98 11.15
N VAL A 133 7.45 3.88 10.79
CA VAL A 133 6.94 3.67 9.42
C VAL A 133 5.89 4.73 9.07
N HIS A 134 5.20 5.26 10.07
CA HIS A 134 4.46 6.50 9.99
C HIS A 134 5.31 7.60 10.62
N GLY A 135 5.67 8.61 9.83
CA GLY A 135 6.64 9.62 10.28
C GLY A 135 6.14 10.52 11.40
N ASN A 136 4.81 10.71 11.53
CA ASN A 136 4.20 11.46 12.63
C ASN A 136 3.97 10.64 13.92
N GLU A 137 4.40 9.40 13.93
CA GLU A 137 4.49 8.52 15.08
C GLU A 137 5.95 8.50 15.55
N ALA A 138 6.42 9.67 15.99
CA ALA A 138 7.84 10.02 16.03
C ALA A 138 8.57 9.55 17.30
N SER A 139 7.87 9.13 18.37
CA SER A 139 8.53 8.72 19.62
C SER A 139 9.45 7.53 19.45
N GLY A 140 9.10 6.59 18.56
CA GLY A 140 9.94 5.44 18.23
C GLY A 140 11.29 5.87 17.64
N ALA A 141 11.30 6.65 16.55
CA ALA A 141 12.53 7.14 15.94
C ALA A 141 13.38 7.98 16.92
N ASN A 142 12.72 8.78 17.76
CA ASN A 142 13.40 9.59 18.78
C ASN A 142 13.88 8.76 20.00
N ALA A 143 13.40 7.53 20.18
CA ALA A 143 13.92 6.60 21.17
C ALA A 143 15.23 5.92 20.70
N THR A 144 15.44 5.77 19.39
CA THR A 144 16.58 5.03 18.85
C THR A 144 17.95 5.55 19.27
N PRO A 145 18.20 6.88 19.39
CA PRO A 145 19.47 7.38 19.91
C PRO A 145 19.75 6.92 21.34
N LEU A 146 18.74 6.87 22.18
CA LEU A 146 18.87 6.46 23.57
C LEU A 146 19.03 4.95 23.70
N VAL A 147 18.28 4.17 22.94
CA VAL A 147 18.39 2.70 22.85
C VAL A 147 19.78 2.31 22.40
N ALA A 148 20.23 2.84 21.27
CA ALA A 148 21.53 2.53 20.70
C ALA A 148 22.68 2.95 21.65
N TYR A 149 22.59 4.13 22.27
CA TYR A 149 23.56 4.59 23.27
C TYR A 149 23.68 3.61 24.43
N TYR A 150 22.53 3.18 24.99
CA TYR A 150 22.54 2.27 26.14
C TYR A 150 23.16 0.91 25.76
N LEU A 151 22.83 0.36 24.62
CA LEU A 151 23.40 -0.90 24.13
C LEU A 151 24.91 -0.80 23.84
N ALA A 152 25.35 0.34 23.30
CA ALA A 152 26.74 0.59 22.98
C ALA A 152 27.62 0.84 24.19
N ALA A 153 27.08 1.52 25.24
CA ALA A 153 27.85 2.01 26.36
C ALA A 153 27.72 1.18 27.64
N THR A 154 26.74 0.29 27.76
CA THR A 154 26.47 -0.48 28.98
C THR A 154 27.65 -1.38 29.39
N THR A 155 27.83 -1.55 30.71
CA THR A 155 28.70 -2.57 31.31
C THR A 155 27.88 -3.59 32.11
N ASP A 156 26.56 -3.59 32.02
CA ASP A 156 25.69 -4.58 32.65
C ASP A 156 25.90 -5.96 32.06
N GLU A 157 26.43 -6.88 32.86
CA GLU A 157 26.72 -8.25 32.44
C GLU A 157 25.49 -9.01 31.95
N ASN A 158 24.29 -8.72 32.50
CA ASN A 158 23.06 -9.38 32.03
C ASN A 158 22.72 -8.94 30.62
N LEU A 159 22.80 -7.64 30.32
CA LEU A 159 22.54 -7.13 28.97
C LEU A 159 23.61 -7.55 27.98
N LEU A 160 24.88 -7.58 28.42
CA LEU A 160 25.97 -8.08 27.59
C LEU A 160 25.77 -9.56 27.20
N SER A 161 25.34 -10.40 28.15
CA SER A 161 24.99 -11.81 27.87
C SER A 161 23.79 -11.94 26.92
N GLN A 162 22.81 -11.02 26.98
CA GLN A 162 21.73 -11.01 25.99
C GLN A 162 22.26 -10.68 24.57
N LEU A 163 23.18 -9.72 24.45
CA LEU A 163 23.82 -9.36 23.18
C LEU A 163 24.71 -10.46 22.60
N GLU A 164 25.22 -11.39 23.39
CA GLU A 164 25.87 -12.60 22.88
C GLU A 164 24.91 -13.55 22.19
N ASN A 165 23.65 -13.54 22.59
CA ASN A 165 22.59 -14.43 22.05
C ASN A 165 21.73 -13.81 20.98
N VAL A 166 21.83 -12.49 20.73
CA VAL A 166 20.95 -11.76 19.80
C VAL A 166 21.76 -10.83 18.90
N ILE A 167 21.45 -10.85 17.61
CA ILE A 167 21.84 -9.80 16.66
C ILE A 167 20.62 -8.91 16.46
N ILE A 168 20.74 -7.64 16.80
CA ILE A 168 19.72 -6.63 16.59
C ILE A 168 19.96 -5.93 15.27
N ILE A 169 18.98 -5.95 14.38
CA ILE A 169 18.95 -5.12 13.17
C ILE A 169 18.11 -3.90 13.48
N LEU A 170 18.76 -2.77 13.66
CA LEU A 170 18.11 -1.51 14.03
C LEU A 170 17.81 -0.69 12.78
N ASN A 171 16.53 -0.47 12.49
CA ASN A 171 16.02 0.51 11.50
C ASN A 171 15.47 1.73 12.24
N PRO A 172 16.22 2.82 12.36
CA PRO A 172 15.84 3.92 13.21
C PRO A 172 14.61 4.69 12.76
N MET A 173 14.30 4.66 11.45
CA MET A 173 13.10 5.25 10.86
C MET A 173 12.83 4.69 9.47
N LEU A 174 11.62 4.26 9.23
CA LEU A 174 11.21 3.68 7.94
C LEU A 174 10.61 4.71 6.98
N ASN A 175 10.19 5.87 7.49
CA ASN A 175 9.59 6.96 6.70
C ASN A 175 10.29 8.30 7.01
N PRO A 176 11.50 8.52 6.47
CA PRO A 176 12.27 9.73 6.76
C PRO A 176 11.61 11.00 6.20
N ASP A 177 10.87 10.93 5.10
CA ASP A 177 10.16 12.07 4.51
C ASP A 177 8.99 12.51 5.41
N GLY A 178 8.22 11.54 5.91
CA GLY A 178 7.14 11.80 6.85
C GLY A 178 7.64 12.29 8.21
N LEU A 179 8.74 11.71 8.72
CA LEU A 179 9.35 12.13 9.98
C LEU A 179 9.77 13.60 9.94
N ASP A 180 10.49 14.01 8.89
CA ASP A 180 10.92 15.41 8.76
C ASP A 180 9.74 16.36 8.55
N ARG A 181 8.70 15.93 7.82
CA ARG A 181 7.47 16.70 7.66
C ARG A 181 6.82 16.99 9.02
N PHE A 182 6.68 15.96 9.85
CA PHE A 182 6.13 16.09 11.20
C PHE A 182 7.03 16.90 12.14
N ALA A 183 8.34 16.62 12.15
CA ALA A 183 9.29 17.38 12.97
C ALA A 183 9.31 18.87 12.61
N ASN A 184 9.24 19.21 11.32
CA ASN A 184 9.12 20.59 10.88
C ASN A 184 7.83 21.24 11.39
N TRP A 185 6.71 20.52 11.33
CA TRP A 185 5.43 21.04 11.80
C TRP A 185 5.45 21.32 13.30
N THR A 186 5.76 20.34 14.12
CA THR A 186 5.75 20.46 15.58
C THR A 186 6.78 21.47 16.08
N ASN A 187 8.01 21.40 15.60
CA ASN A 187 9.07 22.31 16.03
C ASN A 187 8.80 23.77 15.62
N ALA A 188 8.06 24.01 14.50
CA ALA A 188 7.71 25.37 14.05
C ALA A 188 6.49 25.96 14.77
N HIS A 189 5.62 25.13 15.37
CA HIS A 189 4.39 25.59 16.01
C HIS A 189 4.45 25.51 17.52
N ARG A 190 5.44 24.86 18.07
CA ARG A 190 5.67 24.74 19.50
C ARG A 190 6.15 26.06 20.10
N GLY A 191 5.51 26.50 21.19
CA GLY A 191 5.93 27.64 21.98
C GLY A 191 7.14 27.33 22.89
N ILE A 192 7.84 28.34 23.41
CA ILE A 192 8.84 28.17 24.47
C ILE A 192 8.17 27.59 25.74
N ASN A 193 6.92 27.97 25.97
CA ASN A 193 6.04 27.37 26.98
C ASN A 193 4.98 26.58 26.23
N PRO A 194 5.16 25.27 26.03
CA PRO A 194 4.24 24.47 25.23
C PRO A 194 2.83 24.46 25.84
N SER A 195 1.83 24.60 25.01
CA SER A 195 0.44 24.42 25.39
C SER A 195 0.13 22.92 25.52
N ASN A 196 -0.58 22.55 26.57
CA ASN A 196 -1.10 21.20 26.75
C ASN A 196 -2.54 21.02 26.23
N ASP A 197 -3.14 22.07 25.67
CA ASP A 197 -4.49 22.01 25.10
C ASP A 197 -4.48 21.15 23.83
N PRO A 198 -5.32 20.09 23.73
CA PRO A 198 -5.42 19.24 22.54
C PRO A 198 -5.79 19.97 21.26
N ASN A 199 -6.36 21.16 21.33
CA ASN A 199 -6.72 21.98 20.19
C ASN A 199 -5.59 22.89 19.67
N ASP A 200 -4.43 22.90 20.36
CA ASP A 200 -3.29 23.70 19.91
C ASP A 200 -2.85 23.29 18.49
N ARG A 201 -2.40 24.28 17.72
CA ARG A 201 -1.96 24.10 16.36
C ARG A 201 -0.79 23.10 16.24
N GLU A 202 0.06 22.99 17.26
CA GLU A 202 1.14 22.02 17.30
C GLU A 202 0.64 20.59 17.04
N HIS A 203 -0.55 20.25 17.59
CA HIS A 203 -1.11 18.90 17.57
C HIS A 203 -1.92 18.58 16.31
N THR A 204 -2.15 19.55 15.42
CA THR A 204 -2.99 19.39 14.22
C THR A 204 -2.22 19.71 12.95
N GLU A 205 -1.66 18.69 12.32
CA GLU A 205 -0.89 18.83 11.10
C GLU A 205 -1.75 19.25 9.90
N ALA A 206 -1.14 19.98 8.97
CA ALA A 206 -1.73 20.22 7.65
C ALA A 206 -1.74 18.94 6.80
N ILE A 207 -2.60 18.89 5.78
CA ILE A 207 -2.63 17.81 4.78
C ILE A 207 -1.64 18.14 3.66
N PRO A 208 -0.78 17.18 3.27
CA PRO A 208 -0.57 15.85 3.84
C PRO A 208 0.19 15.92 5.18
N ASN A 209 -0.21 15.08 6.11
CA ASN A 209 0.47 14.97 7.40
C ASN A 209 1.71 14.05 7.32
N GLY A 210 2.48 13.98 8.40
CA GLY A 210 3.69 13.18 8.50
C GLY A 210 3.47 11.66 8.51
N ARG A 211 2.24 11.17 8.56
CA ARG A 211 1.97 9.73 8.50
C ARG A 211 2.48 9.12 7.20
N THR A 212 2.25 9.80 6.09
CA THR A 212 2.52 9.30 4.74
C THR A 212 3.93 9.61 4.26
N ASN A 213 4.41 8.83 3.27
CA ASN A 213 5.68 9.09 2.60
C ASN A 213 5.61 10.33 1.67
N TYR A 214 6.59 10.49 0.76
CA TYR A 214 6.66 11.61 -0.18
C TYR A 214 5.40 11.70 -1.05
N TYR A 215 4.96 10.58 -1.68
CA TYR A 215 3.77 10.51 -2.54
C TYR A 215 2.46 10.24 -1.77
N TRP A 216 2.44 10.45 -0.48
CA TRP A 216 1.27 10.36 0.41
C TRP A 216 0.72 8.93 0.58
N PHE A 217 1.57 7.92 0.48
CA PHE A 217 1.22 6.54 0.77
C PHE A 217 1.46 6.16 2.22
N ASP A 218 0.63 5.26 2.72
CA ASP A 218 0.86 4.55 3.97
C ASP A 218 1.86 3.41 3.74
N LEU A 219 3.11 3.60 4.17
CA LEU A 219 4.16 2.58 4.01
C LEU A 219 3.87 1.32 4.83
N ASN A 220 3.01 1.38 5.87
CA ASN A 220 2.57 0.18 6.59
C ASN A 220 1.38 -0.53 5.91
N ARG A 221 1.11 -0.21 4.65
CA ARG A 221 0.23 -0.95 3.74
C ARG A 221 0.97 -1.39 2.48
N ASP A 222 2.28 -1.08 2.40
CA ASP A 222 3.12 -1.35 1.23
C ASP A 222 4.07 -2.55 1.44
N TRP A 223 3.82 -3.42 2.41
CA TRP A 223 4.57 -4.66 2.59
C TRP A 223 4.29 -5.67 1.47
N LEU A 224 3.01 -5.84 1.09
CA LEU A 224 2.63 -6.71 -0.02
C LEU A 224 3.04 -6.10 -1.38
N PRO A 225 2.60 -4.90 -1.75
CA PRO A 225 2.85 -4.38 -3.09
C PRO A 225 4.27 -3.86 -3.30
N HIS A 226 4.97 -3.51 -2.22
CA HIS A 226 6.31 -2.88 -2.17
C HIS A 226 6.60 -1.97 -3.37
N GLN A 227 5.68 -1.02 -3.58
CA GLN A 227 5.73 -0.09 -4.70
C GLN A 227 6.79 1.01 -4.49
N HIS A 228 7.10 1.32 -3.23
CA HIS A 228 7.98 2.42 -2.87
C HIS A 228 9.40 1.96 -2.57
N PRO A 229 10.42 2.80 -2.85
CA PRO A 229 11.82 2.45 -2.60
C PRO A 229 12.08 2.10 -1.13
N GLU A 230 11.44 2.79 -0.19
CA GLU A 230 11.52 2.53 1.25
C GLU A 230 11.07 1.09 1.56
N SER A 231 9.98 0.66 0.96
CA SER A 231 9.43 -0.68 1.15
C SER A 231 10.29 -1.75 0.49
N ARG A 232 10.79 -1.49 -0.72
CA ARG A 232 11.71 -2.43 -1.40
C ARG A 232 12.98 -2.67 -0.61
N GLY A 233 13.57 -1.60 -0.08
CA GLY A 233 14.80 -1.71 0.71
C GLY A 233 14.61 -2.48 2.02
N ARG A 234 13.55 -2.15 2.79
CA ARG A 234 13.27 -2.89 4.04
C ARG A 234 12.92 -4.36 3.79
N LEU A 235 12.23 -4.65 2.67
CA LEU A 235 11.88 -6.01 2.29
C LEU A 235 13.13 -6.83 1.92
N ALA A 236 14.05 -6.23 1.16
CA ALA A 236 15.34 -6.85 0.86
C ALA A 236 16.11 -7.17 2.15
N LEU A 237 16.17 -6.24 3.08
CA LEU A 237 16.82 -6.42 4.39
C LEU A 237 16.15 -7.53 5.21
N PHE A 238 14.82 -7.58 5.24
CA PHE A 238 14.06 -8.65 5.89
C PHE A 238 14.41 -10.03 5.31
N HIS A 239 14.42 -10.16 3.98
CA HIS A 239 14.74 -11.43 3.33
C HIS A 239 16.22 -11.80 3.40
N GLU A 240 17.11 -10.83 3.54
CA GLU A 240 18.54 -11.09 3.79
C GLU A 240 18.74 -11.68 5.20
N TRP A 241 18.17 -11.04 6.22
CA TRP A 241 18.39 -11.41 7.62
C TRP A 241 17.43 -12.47 8.15
N LYS A 242 16.25 -12.63 7.57
CA LYS A 242 15.21 -13.58 8.02
C LYS A 242 15.08 -13.57 9.54
N PRO A 243 14.65 -12.43 10.15
CA PRO A 243 14.65 -12.28 11.60
C PRO A 243 13.79 -13.36 12.27
N ASN A 244 14.06 -13.63 13.52
CA ASN A 244 13.22 -14.50 14.35
C ASN A 244 12.05 -13.72 14.96
N VAL A 245 12.29 -12.44 15.29
CA VAL A 245 11.30 -11.49 15.79
C VAL A 245 11.44 -10.19 15.01
N GLN A 246 10.31 -9.61 14.61
CA GLN A 246 10.24 -8.28 13.99
C GLN A 246 9.32 -7.37 14.79
N LEU A 247 9.80 -6.20 15.12
CA LEU A 247 9.07 -5.19 15.90
C LEU A 247 8.65 -4.04 15.02
N ASP A 248 7.38 -3.64 15.10
CA ASP A 248 6.78 -2.53 14.38
C ASP A 248 6.28 -1.50 15.40
N PHE A 249 7.04 -0.40 15.57
CA PHE A 249 6.79 0.62 16.59
C PHE A 249 5.91 1.75 16.05
N HIS A 250 4.72 1.89 16.65
CA HIS A 250 3.68 2.85 16.26
C HIS A 250 3.24 3.76 17.40
N GLU A 251 2.38 4.72 17.02
CA GLU A 251 1.60 5.53 17.95
C GLU A 251 0.13 5.55 17.55
N GLN A 252 -0.72 5.49 18.58
CA GLN A 252 -2.17 5.58 18.47
C GLN A 252 -2.72 6.89 19.07
N GLY A 253 -4.05 6.98 19.20
CA GLY A 253 -4.73 8.16 19.75
C GLY A 253 -4.26 8.51 21.16
N SER A 254 -4.09 9.80 21.45
CA SER A 254 -3.56 10.33 22.72
C SER A 254 -4.32 9.87 23.97
N ASN A 255 -5.62 9.60 23.85
CA ASN A 255 -6.49 9.16 24.95
C ASN A 255 -6.47 7.65 25.21
N SER A 256 -5.57 6.91 24.57
CA SER A 256 -5.40 5.47 24.76
C SER A 256 -4.39 5.14 25.86
N ASN A 257 -4.19 3.84 26.13
CA ASN A 257 -3.05 3.30 26.88
C ASN A 257 -2.09 2.62 25.92
N PHE A 258 -0.95 2.13 26.40
CA PHE A 258 0.00 1.40 25.56
C PHE A 258 -0.61 0.07 25.12
N PHE A 259 -0.37 -0.31 23.86
CA PHE A 259 -0.74 -1.62 23.32
C PHE A 259 0.50 -2.38 22.87
N PHE A 260 0.48 -3.69 23.05
CA PHE A 260 1.40 -4.63 22.41
C PHE A 260 0.70 -5.95 22.10
N MET A 261 1.21 -6.65 21.07
CA MET A 261 0.70 -7.97 20.69
C MET A 261 0.76 -8.99 21.87
N PRO A 262 -0.18 -9.98 21.89
CA PRO A 262 -1.07 -10.41 20.80
C PRO A 262 -2.25 -9.46 20.57
N GLY A 263 -2.71 -9.43 19.30
CA GLY A 263 -3.98 -8.81 18.91
C GLY A 263 -5.19 -9.68 19.21
N LYS A 264 -6.34 -9.37 18.60
CA LYS A 264 -7.55 -10.19 18.73
C LYS A 264 -7.34 -11.59 18.14
N PRO A 265 -7.43 -12.66 18.93
CA PRO A 265 -7.16 -14.03 18.48
C PRO A 265 -8.04 -14.46 17.29
N GLU A 266 -9.32 -14.07 17.29
CA GLU A 266 -10.31 -14.42 16.25
C GLU A 266 -10.01 -13.74 14.90
N ARG A 267 -9.07 -12.79 14.87
CA ARG A 267 -8.67 -12.03 13.70
C ARG A 267 -7.20 -12.25 13.36
N THR A 268 -6.75 -13.48 13.44
CA THR A 268 -5.41 -13.89 12.97
C THR A 268 -5.51 -14.41 11.53
N ASN A 269 -4.46 -14.19 10.73
CA ASN A 269 -4.40 -14.73 9.38
C ASN A 269 -4.48 -16.26 9.44
N PRO A 270 -5.39 -16.89 8.68
CA PRO A 270 -5.62 -18.33 8.78
C PRO A 270 -4.44 -19.20 8.34
N LEU A 271 -3.39 -18.61 7.77
CA LEU A 271 -2.14 -19.29 7.40
C LEU A 271 -1.02 -19.07 8.41
N THR A 272 -1.22 -18.22 9.42
CA THR A 272 -0.28 -18.06 10.55
C THR A 272 -0.38 -19.30 11.45
N PRO A 273 0.73 -20.00 11.72
CA PRO A 273 0.70 -21.17 12.59
C PRO A 273 0.39 -20.82 14.05
N ASP A 274 -0.35 -21.68 14.76
CA ASP A 274 -0.68 -21.48 16.19
C ASP A 274 0.53 -21.23 17.07
N ILE A 275 1.66 -21.90 16.79
CA ILE A 275 2.90 -21.74 17.54
C ILE A 275 3.46 -20.30 17.43
N ASN A 276 3.17 -19.59 16.34
CA ASN A 276 3.51 -18.18 16.20
C ASN A 276 2.80 -17.36 17.28
N GLN A 277 1.50 -17.51 17.41
CA GLN A 277 0.68 -16.79 18.38
C GLN A 277 1.05 -17.16 19.84
N ILE A 278 1.43 -18.42 20.09
CA ILE A 278 1.96 -18.86 21.40
C ILE A 278 3.27 -18.13 21.71
N LEU A 279 4.17 -17.99 20.75
CA LEU A 279 5.44 -17.26 20.94
C LEU A 279 5.20 -15.76 21.09
N THR A 280 4.25 -15.20 20.34
CA THR A 280 3.81 -13.80 20.48
C THR A 280 3.32 -13.52 21.92
N ALA A 281 2.46 -14.37 22.45
CA ALA A 281 1.97 -14.25 23.82
C ALA A 281 3.11 -14.36 24.87
N LYS A 282 4.06 -15.28 24.68
CA LYS A 282 5.24 -15.39 25.56
C LYS A 282 6.12 -14.16 25.54
N ILE A 283 6.33 -13.54 24.38
CA ILE A 283 7.05 -12.27 24.25
C ILE A 283 6.28 -11.18 24.98
N GLY A 284 4.94 -11.16 24.83
CA GLY A 284 4.03 -10.24 25.53
C GLY A 284 4.17 -10.27 27.06
N GLU A 285 4.44 -11.44 27.65
CA GLU A 285 4.69 -11.56 29.10
C GLU A 285 5.90 -10.73 29.56
N TYR A 286 6.97 -10.65 28.76
CA TYR A 286 8.14 -9.82 29.05
C TYR A 286 7.81 -8.32 28.98
N HIS A 287 6.94 -7.94 28.04
CA HIS A 287 6.46 -6.56 27.93
C HIS A 287 5.60 -6.21 29.16
N ALA A 288 4.63 -7.08 29.50
CA ALA A 288 3.78 -6.89 30.67
C ALA A 288 4.61 -6.68 31.95
N GLN A 289 5.60 -7.54 32.20
CA GLN A 289 6.49 -7.41 33.35
C GLN A 289 7.24 -6.06 33.36
N ALA A 290 7.71 -5.60 32.21
CA ALA A 290 8.46 -4.36 32.10
C ALA A 290 7.59 -3.12 32.33
N PHE A 291 6.33 -3.14 31.89
CA PHE A 291 5.38 -2.04 32.04
C PHE A 291 4.76 -2.04 33.45
N ASP A 292 4.43 -3.21 34.00
CA ASP A 292 3.92 -3.35 35.38
C ASP A 292 4.92 -2.87 36.43
N ALA A 293 6.22 -3.12 36.23
CA ALA A 293 7.28 -2.66 37.12
C ALA A 293 7.30 -1.13 37.31
N GLU A 294 6.84 -0.39 36.30
CA GLU A 294 6.76 1.07 36.29
C GLU A 294 5.31 1.58 36.53
N GLY A 295 4.36 0.69 36.74
CA GLY A 295 2.95 1.04 36.93
C GLY A 295 2.28 1.63 35.68
N ILE A 296 2.79 1.32 34.49
CA ILE A 296 2.26 1.81 33.21
C ILE A 296 1.15 0.87 32.74
N ARG A 297 -0.04 1.44 32.48
CA ARG A 297 -1.20 0.66 31.99
C ARG A 297 -1.03 0.34 30.52
N PHE A 298 -1.41 -0.88 30.16
CA PHE A 298 -1.41 -1.39 28.80
C PHE A 298 -2.67 -2.25 28.55
N PHE A 299 -2.87 -2.65 27.30
CA PHE A 299 -3.86 -3.63 26.89
C PHE A 299 -3.32 -4.50 25.76
N THR A 300 -3.90 -5.69 25.63
CA THR A 300 -3.62 -6.70 24.60
C THR A 300 -4.94 -7.33 24.14
N GLU A 301 -4.92 -8.12 23.10
CA GLU A 301 -6.06 -8.92 22.60
C GLU A 301 -7.31 -8.11 22.27
N GLU A 302 -7.17 -6.82 22.01
CA GLU A 302 -8.28 -5.94 21.63
C GLU A 302 -7.85 -4.86 20.64
N GLY A 303 -8.79 -4.38 19.81
CA GLY A 303 -8.59 -3.27 18.87
C GLY A 303 -7.83 -3.66 17.61
N TYR A 304 -6.65 -4.20 17.74
CA TYR A 304 -5.74 -4.57 16.65
C TYR A 304 -5.86 -6.04 16.28
N ASP A 305 -5.51 -6.35 15.03
CA ASP A 305 -5.55 -7.70 14.48
C ASP A 305 -4.27 -8.10 13.76
N ASP A 306 -4.14 -9.37 13.48
CA ASP A 306 -3.04 -10.00 12.76
C ASP A 306 -3.54 -10.67 11.47
N PHE A 307 -4.54 -10.08 10.81
CA PHE A 307 -5.23 -10.67 9.66
C PHE A 307 -4.61 -10.27 8.33
N PHE A 308 -4.53 -8.95 8.02
CA PHE A 308 -4.00 -8.45 6.76
C PHE A 308 -2.47 -8.45 6.76
N MET A 309 -1.86 -9.26 5.89
CA MET A 309 -0.42 -9.49 5.85
C MET A 309 0.39 -8.36 5.16
N GLY A 310 -0.25 -7.26 4.77
CA GLY A 310 0.43 -6.09 4.23
C GLY A 310 0.94 -5.09 5.28
N LYS A 311 0.99 -5.50 6.57
CA LYS A 311 1.49 -4.72 7.72
C LYS A 311 2.80 -5.29 8.24
N GLY A 312 3.62 -4.45 8.89
CA GLY A 312 4.92 -4.85 9.43
C GLY A 312 4.87 -5.87 10.55
N SER A 313 3.75 -5.96 11.28
CA SER A 313 3.54 -6.96 12.34
C SER A 313 3.00 -8.29 11.82
N THR A 314 2.24 -8.31 10.72
CA THR A 314 1.60 -9.54 10.20
C THR A 314 2.39 -10.18 9.05
N TYR A 315 3.07 -9.38 8.22
CA TYR A 315 3.88 -9.87 7.11
C TYR A 315 4.89 -10.95 7.54
N PRO A 316 5.67 -10.75 8.60
CA PRO A 316 6.71 -11.68 9.03
C PRO A 316 6.17 -13.05 9.44
N ASP A 317 4.95 -13.13 9.94
CA ASP A 317 4.34 -14.39 10.42
C ASP A 317 4.20 -15.44 9.31
N LEU A 318 4.08 -14.99 8.07
CA LEU A 318 4.01 -15.86 6.89
C LEU A 318 5.38 -16.28 6.35
N PHE A 319 6.45 -15.92 7.07
CA PHE A 319 7.85 -16.29 6.79
C PHE A 319 8.55 -16.92 8.01
N GLY A 320 7.77 -17.44 8.96
CA GLY A 320 8.34 -18.10 10.14
C GLY A 320 9.04 -17.14 11.12
N THR A 321 8.70 -15.89 11.07
CA THR A 321 9.13 -14.82 11.99
C THR A 321 7.96 -14.48 12.92
N VAL A 322 8.20 -14.04 14.14
CA VAL A 322 7.17 -13.51 15.04
C VAL A 322 7.09 -12.00 14.88
N GLY A 323 5.95 -11.49 14.42
CA GLY A 323 5.69 -10.06 14.27
C GLY A 323 5.05 -9.44 15.52
N ILE A 324 5.57 -8.32 16.00
CA ILE A 324 5.06 -7.63 17.19
C ILE A 324 4.72 -6.17 16.85
N LEU A 325 3.48 -5.79 17.08
CA LEU A 325 3.02 -4.41 17.01
C LEU A 325 3.08 -3.77 18.39
N PHE A 326 3.62 -2.55 18.44
CA PHE A 326 3.50 -1.64 19.58
C PHE A 326 2.72 -0.40 19.19
N GLU A 327 1.79 0.05 20.06
CA GLU A 327 1.02 1.28 19.87
C GLU A 327 1.09 2.15 21.13
N GLN A 328 1.96 3.15 21.07
CA GLN A 328 2.13 4.16 22.12
C GLN A 328 1.06 5.26 21.97
N PRO A 329 0.40 5.73 23.05
CA PRO A 329 -0.39 6.97 22.98
C PRO A 329 0.43 8.13 22.47
N SER A 330 -0.01 8.82 21.42
CA SER A 330 0.75 9.92 20.82
C SER A 330 0.62 11.22 21.61
N SER A 331 1.74 11.85 21.93
CA SER A 331 1.73 13.21 22.49
C SER A 331 1.41 14.28 21.44
N ARG A 332 1.49 13.95 20.14
CA ARG A 332 1.27 14.85 18.98
C ARG A 332 2.13 16.10 18.94
N GLY A 333 3.06 16.25 19.87
CA GLY A 333 3.93 17.40 20.06
C GLY A 333 4.66 17.29 21.40
N ALA A 334 4.97 18.40 22.03
CA ALA A 334 5.74 18.44 23.28
C ALA A 334 4.95 17.87 24.47
N VAL A 335 3.68 18.23 24.61
CA VAL A 335 2.83 17.85 25.74
C VAL A 335 1.34 18.00 25.38
N GLN A 336 0.50 17.07 25.84
CA GLN A 336 -0.95 17.14 25.65
C GLN A 336 -1.70 16.65 26.90
N ASP A 337 -2.82 17.29 27.25
CA ASP A 337 -3.76 16.78 28.24
C ASP A 337 -4.60 15.66 27.62
N THR A 338 -4.72 14.58 28.35
CA THR A 338 -5.49 13.39 27.94
C THR A 338 -6.43 12.94 29.06
N VAL A 339 -7.37 12.04 28.76
CA VAL A 339 -8.23 11.42 29.79
C VAL A 339 -7.42 10.61 30.81
N ASN A 340 -6.18 10.24 30.48
CA ASN A 340 -5.26 9.50 31.32
C ASN A 340 -4.27 10.40 32.07
N GLY A 341 -4.43 11.71 31.97
CA GLY A 341 -3.52 12.71 32.54
C GLY A 341 -2.65 13.35 31.47
N LYS A 342 -1.60 14.03 31.92
CA LYS A 342 -0.67 14.76 31.05
C LYS A 342 0.28 13.80 30.35
N LEU A 343 0.28 13.79 29.03
CA LEU A 343 1.18 13.01 28.19
C LEU A 343 2.25 13.92 27.57
N THR A 344 3.51 13.61 27.79
CA THR A 344 4.64 14.36 27.24
C THR A 344 5.41 13.53 26.23
N PHE A 345 6.09 14.18 25.30
CA PHE A 345 6.96 13.51 24.33
C PHE A 345 8.06 12.63 25.00
N PRO A 346 8.74 13.08 26.06
CA PRO A 346 9.64 12.22 26.84
C PRO A 346 8.99 10.94 27.38
N ILE A 347 7.75 10.99 27.88
CA ILE A 347 7.02 9.80 28.35
C ILE A 347 6.81 8.82 27.19
N SER A 348 6.41 9.31 26.02
CA SER A 348 6.22 8.47 24.82
C SER A 348 7.53 7.80 24.40
N ILE A 349 8.63 8.53 24.35
CA ILE A 349 9.98 7.99 24.07
C ILE A 349 10.39 6.94 25.12
N SER A 350 10.16 7.21 26.40
CA SER A 350 10.49 6.29 27.50
C SER A 350 9.79 4.93 27.36
N ASN A 351 8.52 4.92 26.93
CA ASN A 351 7.77 3.69 26.73
C ASN A 351 8.30 2.90 25.52
N GLN A 352 8.66 3.56 24.42
CA GLN A 352 9.30 2.91 23.26
C GLN A 352 10.68 2.32 23.62
N PHE A 353 11.46 3.04 24.43
CA PHE A 353 12.73 2.54 24.97
C PHE A 353 12.51 1.27 25.80
N ARG A 354 11.51 1.27 26.70
CA ARG A 354 11.19 0.13 27.57
C ARG A 354 10.73 -1.09 26.75
N ALA A 355 9.88 -0.88 25.76
CA ALA A 355 9.45 -1.93 24.83
C ALA A 355 10.63 -2.52 24.06
N SER A 356 11.60 -1.68 23.67
CA SER A 356 12.82 -2.14 22.99
C SER A 356 13.65 -3.06 23.88
N LEU A 357 13.92 -2.69 25.13
CA LEU A 357 14.72 -3.51 26.05
C LEU A 357 14.00 -4.81 26.45
N SER A 358 12.68 -4.76 26.69
CA SER A 358 11.92 -5.97 27.01
C SER A 358 11.87 -6.96 25.84
N SER A 359 11.89 -6.46 24.59
CA SER A 359 11.98 -7.29 23.39
C SER A 359 13.34 -7.97 23.25
N ILE A 360 14.44 -7.27 23.55
CA ILE A 360 15.79 -7.86 23.56
C ILE A 360 15.85 -8.99 24.57
N LYS A 361 15.38 -8.73 25.80
CA LYS A 361 15.32 -9.73 26.88
C LYS A 361 14.49 -10.95 26.50
N ALA A 362 13.30 -10.74 25.91
CA ALA A 362 12.42 -11.81 25.45
C ALA A 362 13.08 -12.65 24.35
N THR A 363 13.67 -11.99 23.34
CA THR A 363 14.32 -12.67 22.21
C THR A 363 15.50 -13.51 22.67
N ALA A 364 16.34 -13.00 23.58
CA ALA A 364 17.46 -13.74 24.14
C ALA A 364 16.99 -14.96 24.96
N ALA A 365 15.96 -14.79 25.79
CA ALA A 365 15.43 -15.86 26.62
C ALA A 365 14.71 -16.97 25.83
N LEU A 366 14.10 -16.63 24.71
CA LEU A 366 13.33 -17.53 23.85
C LEU A 366 14.11 -17.99 22.60
N LYS A 367 15.41 -17.69 22.51
CA LYS A 367 16.27 -17.95 21.35
C LYS A 367 16.04 -19.32 20.71
N ASP A 368 16.18 -20.38 21.50
CA ASP A 368 16.09 -21.75 20.99
C ASP A 368 14.68 -22.08 20.45
N ASN A 369 13.63 -21.59 21.12
CA ASN A 369 12.25 -21.77 20.66
C ASN A 369 11.99 -21.03 19.34
N LEU A 370 12.52 -19.81 19.21
CA LEU A 370 12.36 -18.97 18.03
C LEU A 370 13.11 -19.55 16.81
N LEU A 371 14.32 -20.02 17.01
CA LEU A 371 15.11 -20.68 15.97
C LEU A 371 14.47 -22.00 15.51
N ALA A 372 14.02 -22.83 16.47
CA ALA A 372 13.33 -24.08 16.16
C ALA A 372 12.00 -23.80 15.42
N TYR A 373 11.19 -22.83 15.87
CA TYR A 373 9.98 -22.43 15.18
C TYR A 373 10.24 -22.05 13.72
N GLN A 374 11.21 -21.17 13.48
CA GLN A 374 11.53 -20.73 12.12
C GLN A 374 12.02 -21.90 11.25
N ARG A 375 12.88 -22.77 11.76
CA ARG A 375 13.34 -23.98 11.03
C ARG A 375 12.15 -24.88 10.67
N ASN A 376 11.28 -25.18 11.63
CA ASN A 376 10.12 -26.05 11.44
C ASN A 376 9.12 -25.49 10.45
N PHE A 377 8.92 -24.17 10.44
CA PHE A 377 8.05 -23.50 9.49
C PHE A 377 8.37 -23.86 8.02
N TYR A 378 9.66 -23.96 7.68
CA TYR A 378 10.10 -24.28 6.32
C TYR A 378 10.26 -25.79 6.06
N THR A 379 10.55 -26.58 7.08
CA THR A 379 10.89 -28.01 6.91
C THR A 379 9.73 -28.97 7.10
N GLU A 380 8.75 -28.63 7.95
CA GLU A 380 7.62 -29.53 8.28
C GLU A 380 6.44 -29.38 7.31
N ARG A 381 6.42 -28.33 6.50
CA ARG A 381 5.32 -28.10 5.57
C ARG A 381 5.32 -29.10 4.43
N LYS A 382 4.16 -29.75 4.19
CA LYS A 382 3.95 -30.59 3.00
C LYS A 382 3.95 -29.70 1.75
N ARG A 383 4.92 -29.89 0.87
CA ARG A 383 5.02 -29.18 -0.40
C ARG A 383 3.96 -29.71 -1.37
N LYS A 384 3.08 -28.83 -1.85
CA LYS A 384 2.15 -29.12 -2.96
C LYS A 384 2.96 -29.26 -4.25
N ARG A 385 2.54 -30.15 -5.17
CA ARG A 385 3.15 -30.29 -6.50
C ARG A 385 2.36 -29.49 -7.53
N GLY A 386 3.02 -29.03 -8.58
CA GLY A 386 2.41 -28.29 -9.68
C GLY A 386 2.71 -26.80 -9.60
N TYR A 387 1.98 -26.07 -10.42
CA TYR A 387 2.18 -24.64 -10.65
C TYR A 387 0.86 -23.91 -10.61
N TYR A 388 0.87 -22.67 -10.14
CA TYR A 388 -0.12 -21.67 -10.56
C TYR A 388 0.33 -21.05 -11.88
N LEU A 389 -0.62 -20.83 -12.80
CA LEU A 389 -0.38 -20.15 -14.06
C LEU A 389 -1.01 -18.77 -14.04
N ALA A 390 -0.35 -17.77 -14.64
CA ALA A 390 -0.89 -16.43 -14.80
C ALA A 390 -0.43 -15.79 -16.11
N SER A 391 -1.36 -15.09 -16.79
CA SER A 391 -1.12 -14.38 -18.05
C SER A 391 -1.83 -13.03 -18.05
N ALA A 392 -1.20 -12.01 -18.60
CA ALA A 392 -1.78 -10.68 -18.77
C ALA A 392 -2.41 -10.44 -20.17
N GLU A 393 -2.50 -11.45 -21.00
CA GLU A 393 -3.24 -11.44 -22.29
C GLU A 393 -2.88 -10.26 -23.20
N GLY A 394 -1.59 -10.08 -23.50
CA GLY A 394 -1.09 -9.03 -24.38
C GLY A 394 -0.64 -7.74 -23.68
N ASP A 395 -0.43 -7.80 -22.36
CA ASP A 395 0.17 -6.72 -21.57
C ASP A 395 1.43 -7.21 -20.85
N PRO A 396 2.58 -7.32 -21.52
CA PRO A 396 3.81 -7.82 -20.96
C PRO A 396 4.34 -6.93 -19.81
N THR A 397 4.16 -5.62 -19.90
CA THR A 397 4.57 -4.67 -18.85
C THR A 397 3.84 -4.95 -17.53
N ARG A 398 2.53 -5.19 -17.55
CA ARG A 398 1.74 -5.56 -16.38
C ARG A 398 2.18 -6.91 -15.79
N LEU A 399 2.49 -7.90 -16.66
CA LEU A 399 2.97 -9.20 -16.23
C LEU A 399 4.36 -9.11 -15.59
N GLN A 400 5.26 -8.29 -16.15
CA GLN A 400 6.59 -8.05 -15.58
C GLN A 400 6.51 -7.40 -14.19
N GLU A 401 5.61 -6.44 -13.99
CA GLU A 401 5.40 -5.81 -12.68
C GLU A 401 4.84 -6.82 -11.67
N PHE A 402 3.93 -7.70 -12.09
CA PHE A 402 3.46 -8.79 -11.26
C PHE A 402 4.61 -9.73 -10.84
N VAL A 403 5.47 -10.12 -11.79
CA VAL A 403 6.69 -10.92 -11.53
C VAL A 403 7.65 -10.18 -10.59
N ARG A 404 7.81 -8.85 -10.76
CA ARG A 404 8.65 -8.03 -9.86
C ARG A 404 8.16 -8.13 -8.42
N ILE A 405 6.83 -8.05 -8.20
CA ILE A 405 6.26 -8.21 -6.86
C ILE A 405 6.55 -9.61 -6.32
N LEU A 406 6.29 -10.67 -7.08
CA LEU A 406 6.55 -12.04 -6.63
C LEU A 406 8.02 -12.25 -6.25
N ARG A 407 8.95 -11.81 -7.10
CA ARG A 407 10.39 -11.92 -6.86
C ARG A 407 10.87 -11.10 -5.65
N GLY A 408 10.27 -9.95 -5.41
CA GLY A 408 10.55 -9.15 -4.21
C GLY A 408 10.26 -9.91 -2.91
N HIS A 409 9.29 -10.83 -2.93
CA HIS A 409 8.96 -11.74 -1.83
C HIS A 409 9.75 -13.07 -1.89
N GLN A 410 10.79 -13.15 -2.73
CA GLN A 410 11.60 -14.37 -2.94
C GLN A 410 10.77 -15.54 -3.52
N ILE A 411 9.63 -15.28 -4.17
CA ILE A 411 8.84 -16.30 -4.85
C ILE A 411 9.49 -16.62 -6.19
N GLU A 412 9.74 -17.91 -6.42
CA GLU A 412 10.27 -18.43 -7.67
C GLU A 412 9.21 -18.38 -8.77
N VAL A 413 9.62 -17.95 -9.97
CA VAL A 413 8.75 -17.81 -11.15
C VAL A 413 9.47 -18.36 -12.36
N GLU A 414 8.80 -19.19 -13.14
CA GLU A 414 9.28 -19.86 -14.34
C GLU A 414 8.46 -19.44 -15.57
N ALA A 415 9.00 -19.58 -16.76
CA ALA A 415 8.30 -19.36 -18.01
C ALA A 415 7.62 -20.65 -18.48
N LEU A 416 6.40 -20.54 -19.01
CA LEU A 416 5.70 -21.66 -19.65
C LEU A 416 6.28 -21.90 -21.04
N THR A 417 6.69 -23.14 -21.36
CA THR A 417 7.36 -23.49 -22.63
C THR A 417 6.47 -24.20 -23.66
N SER A 418 5.27 -24.59 -23.25
CA SER A 418 4.26 -25.16 -24.16
C SER A 418 2.86 -24.79 -23.67
N ASP A 419 1.94 -24.60 -24.62
CA ASP A 419 0.55 -24.26 -24.29
C ASP A 419 -0.08 -25.29 -23.36
N VAL A 420 -0.85 -24.82 -22.40
CA VAL A 420 -1.59 -25.65 -21.43
C VAL A 420 -3.04 -25.19 -21.33
N THR A 421 -3.96 -26.12 -21.43
CA THR A 421 -5.38 -25.83 -21.14
C THR A 421 -5.68 -26.25 -19.69
N ALA A 422 -6.12 -25.30 -18.88
CA ALA A 422 -6.52 -25.50 -17.49
C ALA A 422 -7.76 -24.65 -17.18
N GLU A 423 -8.67 -25.17 -16.39
CA GLU A 423 -9.91 -24.48 -15.97
C GLU A 423 -10.70 -23.85 -17.16
N GLY A 424 -10.71 -24.54 -18.32
CA GLY A 424 -11.41 -24.10 -19.53
C GLY A 424 -10.73 -22.97 -20.33
N LYS A 425 -9.52 -22.56 -19.92
CA LYS A 425 -8.71 -21.52 -20.59
C LYS A 425 -7.43 -22.12 -21.15
N THR A 426 -6.93 -21.55 -22.25
CA THR A 426 -5.63 -21.90 -22.80
C THR A 426 -4.60 -20.85 -22.41
N PHE A 427 -3.58 -21.28 -21.68
CA PHE A 427 -2.42 -20.50 -21.28
C PHE A 427 -1.33 -20.74 -22.31
N LYS A 428 -0.91 -19.69 -22.99
CA LYS A 428 0.05 -19.77 -24.09
C LYS A 428 1.48 -19.67 -23.60
N ALA A 429 2.37 -20.48 -24.21
CA ALA A 429 3.79 -20.33 -24.04
C ALA A 429 4.28 -18.94 -24.48
N GLY A 430 5.23 -18.37 -23.76
CA GLY A 430 5.78 -17.02 -24.00
C GLY A 430 4.91 -15.87 -23.46
N GLU A 431 3.60 -16.09 -23.18
CA GLU A 431 2.69 -15.08 -22.62
C GLU A 431 2.29 -15.42 -21.18
N THR A 432 2.71 -16.56 -20.65
CA THR A 432 2.28 -17.11 -19.35
C THR A 432 3.46 -17.41 -18.46
N ILE A 433 3.35 -17.01 -17.21
CA ILE A 433 4.27 -17.43 -16.15
C ILE A 433 3.70 -18.63 -15.39
N ALA A 434 4.60 -19.49 -14.90
CA ALA A 434 4.31 -20.62 -14.04
C ALA A 434 5.01 -20.44 -12.70
N ILE A 435 4.28 -20.57 -11.60
CA ILE A 435 4.78 -20.34 -10.26
C ILE A 435 4.78 -21.66 -9.51
N PRO A 436 5.96 -22.27 -9.22
CA PRO A 436 6.03 -23.57 -8.58
C PRO A 436 5.46 -23.51 -7.16
N LEU A 437 4.63 -24.47 -6.79
CA LEU A 437 4.05 -24.59 -5.46
C LEU A 437 5.02 -25.24 -4.45
N ALA A 438 6.06 -25.93 -4.94
CA ALA A 438 7.06 -26.60 -4.11
C ALA A 438 8.28 -25.72 -3.85
N GLN A 439 8.06 -24.55 -3.23
CA GLN A 439 9.12 -23.59 -2.93
C GLN A 439 9.09 -23.14 -1.46
N PRO A 440 10.15 -22.53 -0.91
CA PRO A 440 10.18 -22.07 0.47
C PRO A 440 9.05 -21.11 0.83
N GLN A 441 8.69 -20.19 -0.07
CA GLN A 441 7.68 -19.15 0.13
C GLN A 441 6.24 -19.64 -0.14
N ALA A 442 6.00 -20.94 -0.16
CA ALA A 442 4.70 -21.53 -0.47
C ALA A 442 3.55 -21.02 0.43
N THR A 443 3.81 -20.68 1.71
CA THR A 443 2.81 -20.09 2.63
C THR A 443 2.39 -18.72 2.15
N TYR A 444 3.35 -17.88 1.83
CA TYR A 444 3.08 -16.53 1.35
C TYR A 444 2.42 -16.55 -0.05
N LEU A 445 2.90 -17.42 -0.95
CA LEU A 445 2.26 -17.63 -2.26
C LEU A 445 0.79 -18.05 -2.12
N GLU A 446 0.48 -18.95 -1.19
CA GLU A 446 -0.91 -19.37 -0.96
C GLU A 446 -1.79 -18.20 -0.51
N THR A 447 -1.29 -17.31 0.35
CA THR A 447 -2.03 -16.14 0.79
C THR A 447 -2.28 -15.11 -0.34
N LEU A 448 -1.33 -14.98 -1.29
CA LEU A 448 -1.47 -14.09 -2.45
C LEU A 448 -2.53 -14.59 -3.46
N TRP A 449 -2.78 -15.89 -3.50
CA TRP A 449 -3.74 -16.53 -4.40
C TRP A 449 -5.10 -16.78 -3.78
N ARG A 450 -5.18 -16.68 -2.44
CA ARG A 450 -6.38 -17.06 -1.71
C ARG A 450 -7.58 -16.18 -2.07
N GLU A 451 -8.66 -16.82 -2.48
CA GLU A 451 -10.01 -16.26 -2.54
C GLU A 451 -10.73 -16.67 -1.25
N GLN A 452 -11.20 -15.71 -0.48
CA GLN A 452 -11.88 -15.97 0.79
C GLN A 452 -13.25 -15.32 0.78
N LEU A 453 -14.28 -16.14 1.00
CA LEU A 453 -15.70 -15.75 0.99
C LEU A 453 -16.38 -16.01 2.35
N GLU A 454 -15.77 -16.85 3.19
CA GLU A 454 -16.27 -17.21 4.52
C GLU A 454 -15.31 -16.66 5.58
N PHE A 455 -15.89 -16.08 6.63
CA PHE A 455 -15.15 -15.45 7.71
C PHE A 455 -15.85 -15.80 9.04
N GLU A 456 -15.08 -16.04 10.08
CA GLU A 456 -15.57 -16.24 11.44
C GLU A 456 -16.06 -14.91 12.05
N GLU A 457 -15.41 -13.81 11.68
CA GLU A 457 -15.69 -12.45 12.14
C GLU A 457 -16.09 -11.54 10.97
N ASN A 458 -16.83 -10.47 11.26
CA ASN A 458 -17.29 -9.50 10.26
C ASN A 458 -16.68 -8.09 10.44
N VAL A 459 -15.78 -7.96 11.42
CA VAL A 459 -15.07 -6.71 11.69
C VAL A 459 -13.59 -6.88 11.37
N PHE A 460 -13.06 -6.03 10.53
CA PHE A 460 -11.65 -6.03 10.10
C PHE A 460 -11.00 -4.69 10.46
N TYR A 461 -9.76 -4.75 10.90
CA TYR A 461 -8.98 -3.55 11.15
C TYR A 461 -8.62 -2.84 9.84
N ASP A 462 -8.30 -3.61 8.79
CA ASP A 462 -7.98 -3.10 7.45
C ASP A 462 -8.89 -3.76 6.39
N VAL A 463 -8.32 -4.40 5.40
CA VAL A 463 -9.04 -5.06 4.30
C VAL A 463 -9.28 -6.54 4.59
N SER A 464 -10.36 -7.09 4.04
CA SER A 464 -10.73 -8.50 4.22
C SER A 464 -10.17 -9.42 3.12
N THR A 465 -9.57 -8.86 2.07
CA THR A 465 -8.98 -9.64 0.96
C THR A 465 -7.91 -8.84 0.21
N TRP A 466 -7.03 -9.55 -0.50
CA TRP A 466 -5.88 -8.98 -1.22
C TRP A 466 -5.41 -9.86 -2.40
N THR A 467 -6.25 -10.74 -2.94
CA THR A 467 -5.89 -11.71 -4.00
C THR A 467 -5.18 -11.02 -5.17
N LEU A 468 -3.87 -11.25 -5.27
CA LEU A 468 -3.00 -10.48 -6.16
C LEU A 468 -3.29 -10.67 -7.66
N PRO A 469 -3.58 -11.88 -8.17
CA PRO A 469 -3.96 -12.05 -9.57
C PRO A 469 -5.17 -11.23 -10.00
N TRP A 470 -6.17 -11.05 -9.12
CA TRP A 470 -7.32 -10.17 -9.38
C TRP A 470 -6.94 -8.69 -9.38
N ALA A 471 -6.04 -8.27 -8.50
CA ALA A 471 -5.55 -6.88 -8.48
C ALA A 471 -4.86 -6.49 -9.79
N PHE A 472 -4.24 -7.45 -10.45
CA PHE A 472 -3.62 -7.29 -11.76
C PHE A 472 -4.56 -7.65 -12.92
N ASN A 473 -5.80 -8.05 -12.67
CA ASN A 473 -6.74 -8.52 -13.68
C ASN A 473 -6.11 -9.54 -14.64
N LEU A 474 -5.43 -10.56 -14.08
CA LEU A 474 -4.76 -11.62 -14.84
C LEU A 474 -5.71 -12.78 -15.09
N SER A 475 -5.61 -13.39 -16.26
CA SER A 475 -6.04 -14.76 -16.43
C SER A 475 -5.12 -15.66 -15.61
N HIS A 476 -5.68 -16.40 -14.65
CA HIS A 476 -4.90 -17.24 -13.73
C HIS A 476 -5.65 -18.52 -13.38
N THR A 477 -4.91 -19.52 -12.89
CA THR A 477 -5.50 -20.76 -12.36
C THR A 477 -5.69 -20.66 -10.85
N ARG A 478 -6.80 -21.19 -10.35
CA ARG A 478 -7.09 -21.35 -8.92
C ARG A 478 -6.48 -22.62 -8.36
N ASP A 479 -6.47 -23.67 -9.16
CA ASP A 479 -5.94 -24.98 -8.81
C ASP A 479 -4.55 -25.22 -9.39
N ALA A 480 -3.83 -26.17 -8.80
CA ALA A 480 -2.50 -26.56 -9.22
C ALA A 480 -2.51 -27.29 -10.57
N VAL A 481 -1.74 -26.80 -11.52
CA VAL A 481 -1.51 -27.41 -12.83
C VAL A 481 -0.27 -28.30 -12.76
N THR A 482 -0.42 -29.61 -12.98
CA THR A 482 0.67 -30.59 -12.81
C THR A 482 1.35 -31.02 -14.11
N ASN A 483 0.78 -30.68 -15.27
CA ASN A 483 1.30 -31.02 -16.59
C ASN A 483 1.95 -29.84 -17.33
N ALA A 484 2.18 -28.72 -16.65
CA ALA A 484 2.91 -27.59 -17.19
C ALA A 484 4.38 -27.97 -17.46
N LYS A 485 4.91 -27.55 -18.61
CA LYS A 485 6.33 -27.61 -18.92
C LYS A 485 6.91 -26.21 -18.81
N THR A 486 7.98 -26.09 -18.08
CA THR A 486 8.53 -24.81 -17.69
C THR A 486 10.03 -24.75 -17.85
N GLU A 487 10.56 -23.55 -17.89
CA GLU A 487 11.99 -23.25 -17.80
C GLU A 487 12.23 -22.02 -16.94
N ALA A 488 13.44 -21.84 -16.44
CA ALA A 488 13.80 -20.65 -15.67
C ALA A 488 13.58 -19.40 -16.54
N MET A 489 12.90 -18.40 -16.00
CA MET A 489 12.78 -17.11 -16.69
C MET A 489 14.16 -16.47 -16.78
N SER A 490 14.57 -16.11 -18.02
CA SER A 490 15.77 -15.30 -18.25
C SER A 490 15.65 -13.98 -17.47
N SER A 491 16.74 -13.58 -16.83
CA SER A 491 16.83 -12.27 -16.17
C SER A 491 17.16 -11.13 -17.16
N SER A 492 17.54 -11.47 -18.37
CA SER A 492 17.84 -10.54 -19.45
C SER A 492 16.59 -10.39 -20.36
N VAL A 493 16.12 -9.18 -20.54
CA VAL A 493 15.57 -8.78 -21.84
C VAL A 493 16.72 -9.05 -22.81
N ASP A 494 16.52 -9.91 -23.79
CA ASP A 494 17.53 -10.10 -24.81
C ASP A 494 17.88 -8.72 -25.38
N ASP A 495 19.15 -8.32 -25.24
CA ASP A 495 19.74 -7.13 -25.87
C ASP A 495 19.78 -7.31 -27.40
N ASP A 496 18.74 -7.88 -28.00
CA ASP A 496 18.58 -7.83 -29.44
C ASP A 496 18.29 -6.36 -29.78
N GLU A 497 19.26 -5.66 -30.37
CA GLU A 497 19.11 -4.31 -30.92
C GLU A 497 17.98 -4.32 -31.96
N SER A 498 16.72 -4.45 -31.55
CA SER A 498 15.56 -4.38 -32.41
C SER A 498 15.43 -2.95 -32.92
N LYS A 499 16.06 -2.70 -34.05
CA LYS A 499 15.93 -1.39 -34.73
C LYS A 499 14.50 -1.20 -35.18
N LEU A 500 13.92 -0.05 -34.84
CA LEU A 500 12.62 0.38 -35.33
C LEU A 500 12.52 0.14 -36.85
N GLY A 501 11.62 -0.75 -37.26
CA GLY A 501 11.41 -1.07 -38.67
C GLY A 501 10.96 0.16 -39.45
N LYS A 502 11.36 0.29 -40.74
CA LYS A 502 10.95 1.42 -41.57
C LYS A 502 9.54 1.20 -42.12
N SER A 503 8.69 2.20 -41.97
CA SER A 503 7.39 2.28 -42.61
C SER A 503 7.18 3.64 -43.27
N ALA A 504 6.70 3.63 -44.51
CA ALA A 504 6.21 4.84 -45.21
C ALA A 504 4.75 5.19 -44.85
N ILE A 505 4.05 4.25 -44.25
CA ILE A 505 2.63 4.36 -43.86
C ILE A 505 2.49 4.90 -42.45
N GLY A 506 3.13 4.22 -41.48
CA GLY A 506 3.05 4.59 -40.05
C GLY A 506 3.38 3.45 -39.14
N TYR A 507 3.29 3.75 -37.87
CA TYR A 507 3.57 2.86 -36.76
C TYR A 507 2.32 2.65 -35.93
N LEU A 508 2.06 1.38 -35.60
CA LEU A 508 0.95 0.96 -34.75
C LEU A 508 1.49 0.55 -33.38
N ILE A 509 0.84 1.01 -32.31
CA ILE A 509 1.18 0.71 -30.91
C ILE A 509 -0.06 0.14 -30.27
N ASP A 510 0.07 -1.05 -29.67
CA ASP A 510 -1.05 -1.71 -29.02
C ASP A 510 -1.35 -1.06 -27.68
N TRP A 511 -2.57 -0.57 -27.49
CA TRP A 511 -2.99 0.05 -26.26
C TRP A 511 -3.17 -0.92 -25.07
N ARG A 512 -3.14 -2.23 -25.34
CA ARG A 512 -3.19 -3.24 -24.28
C ARG A 512 -1.97 -3.19 -23.37
N ASP A 513 -0.80 -2.85 -23.90
CA ASP A 513 0.42 -2.73 -23.11
C ASP A 513 0.36 -1.52 -22.18
N SER A 514 0.67 -1.76 -20.89
CA SER A 514 0.66 -0.72 -19.85
C SER A 514 1.78 0.32 -19.98
N ALA A 515 2.75 0.11 -20.89
CA ALA A 515 3.76 1.12 -21.24
C ALA A 515 3.28 2.12 -22.30
N SER A 516 2.27 1.75 -23.10
CA SER A 516 1.76 2.60 -24.19
C SER A 516 1.31 4.01 -23.76
N PRO A 517 0.68 4.21 -22.58
CA PRO A 517 0.27 5.55 -22.15
C PRO A 517 1.42 6.53 -21.91
N ALA A 518 2.54 6.09 -21.37
CA ALA A 518 3.72 6.95 -21.19
C ALA A 518 4.26 7.41 -22.55
N LEU A 519 4.47 6.46 -23.47
CA LEU A 519 4.87 6.81 -24.83
C LEU A 519 3.87 7.77 -25.53
N LEU A 520 2.57 7.56 -25.32
CA LEU A 520 1.56 8.48 -25.90
C LEU A 520 1.73 9.89 -25.34
N TYR A 521 1.95 10.02 -24.05
CA TYR A 521 2.18 11.33 -23.45
C TYR A 521 3.41 12.03 -24.07
N ASP A 522 4.54 11.33 -24.16
CA ASP A 522 5.78 11.85 -24.74
C ASP A 522 5.60 12.26 -26.21
N LEU A 523 4.92 11.46 -27.00
CA LEU A 523 4.60 11.77 -28.39
C LEU A 523 3.74 13.04 -28.51
N LEU A 524 2.72 13.18 -27.68
CA LEU A 524 1.84 14.36 -27.68
C LEU A 524 2.56 15.61 -27.18
N GLU A 525 3.42 15.48 -26.16
CA GLU A 525 4.25 16.58 -25.66
C GLU A 525 5.26 17.05 -26.71
N ALA A 526 5.84 16.10 -27.45
CA ALA A 526 6.67 16.43 -28.62
C ALA A 526 5.88 17.03 -29.80
N GLY A 527 4.56 17.18 -29.68
CA GLY A 527 3.67 17.74 -30.70
C GLY A 527 3.33 16.78 -31.83
N ALA A 528 3.46 15.47 -31.62
CA ALA A 528 3.10 14.47 -32.61
C ALA A 528 1.60 14.44 -32.88
N ASN A 529 1.21 14.23 -34.17
CA ASN A 529 -0.14 13.89 -34.55
C ASN A 529 -0.35 12.38 -34.34
N VAL A 530 -0.90 12.03 -33.19
CA VAL A 530 -1.22 10.64 -32.84
C VAL A 530 -2.72 10.43 -33.01
N ARG A 531 -3.10 9.30 -33.59
CA ARG A 531 -4.49 8.91 -33.74
C ARG A 531 -4.79 7.63 -32.99
N VAL A 532 -6.04 7.48 -32.57
CA VAL A 532 -6.53 6.30 -31.85
C VAL A 532 -7.62 5.60 -32.64
N ALA A 533 -7.53 4.28 -32.76
CA ALA A 533 -8.55 3.46 -33.39
C ALA A 533 -9.76 3.27 -32.49
N THR A 534 -10.94 3.63 -32.97
CA THR A 534 -12.23 3.45 -32.28
C THR A 534 -12.99 2.21 -32.72
N ALA A 535 -12.35 1.35 -33.49
CA ALA A 535 -12.85 0.03 -33.91
C ALA A 535 -11.65 -0.93 -34.12
N PRO A 536 -11.85 -2.24 -33.94
CA PRO A 536 -10.80 -3.24 -34.16
C PRO A 536 -10.53 -3.43 -35.68
N PHE A 537 -9.30 -3.86 -35.98
CA PHE A 537 -8.84 -4.09 -37.34
C PHE A 537 -7.68 -5.07 -37.38
N THR A 538 -7.43 -5.64 -38.59
CA THR A 538 -6.22 -6.46 -38.84
C THR A 538 -5.31 -5.72 -39.81
N ALA A 539 -4.09 -5.38 -39.36
CA ALA A 539 -3.10 -4.69 -40.20
C ALA A 539 -2.01 -5.64 -40.71
N LEU A 540 -1.50 -5.32 -41.92
CA LEU A 540 -0.29 -5.92 -42.43
C LEU A 540 0.93 -5.14 -41.94
N THR A 541 1.85 -5.81 -41.26
CA THR A 541 3.10 -5.24 -40.73
C THR A 541 4.30 -5.69 -41.57
N THR A 542 5.39 -4.94 -41.55
CA THR A 542 6.58 -5.24 -42.36
C THR A 542 7.45 -6.36 -41.81
N ASN A 543 7.31 -6.67 -40.52
CA ASN A 543 8.15 -7.61 -39.78
C ASN A 543 7.40 -8.86 -39.26
N GLU A 544 6.11 -8.76 -38.99
CA GLU A 544 5.37 -9.85 -38.32
C GLU A 544 4.17 -10.33 -39.12
N GLY A 545 3.94 -9.76 -40.30
CA GLY A 545 2.83 -10.14 -41.19
C GLY A 545 1.50 -9.56 -40.71
N SER A 546 0.46 -10.36 -40.60
CA SER A 546 -0.91 -9.95 -40.28
C SER A 546 -1.12 -9.98 -38.77
N ILE A 547 -1.46 -8.83 -38.15
CA ILE A 547 -1.69 -8.68 -36.71
C ILE A 547 -3.06 -8.08 -36.44
N ASN A 548 -3.76 -8.62 -35.44
CA ASN A 548 -5.04 -8.12 -34.98
C ASN A 548 -4.85 -7.05 -33.90
N PHE A 549 -5.45 -5.89 -34.13
CA PHE A 549 -5.45 -4.75 -33.22
C PHE A 549 -6.85 -4.47 -32.67
N GLY A 550 -6.92 -4.12 -31.38
CA GLY A 550 -8.17 -3.79 -30.70
C GLY A 550 -8.47 -2.29 -30.65
N TYR A 551 -9.53 -1.97 -29.94
CA TYR A 551 -9.87 -0.58 -29.58
C TYR A 551 -8.71 0.09 -28.85
N GLY A 552 -8.50 1.38 -29.12
CA GLY A 552 -7.45 2.16 -28.47
C GLY A 552 -6.07 2.06 -29.15
N THR A 553 -5.89 1.21 -30.15
CA THR A 553 -4.61 1.12 -30.88
C THR A 553 -4.19 2.48 -31.43
N LEU A 554 -2.97 2.89 -31.12
CA LEU A 554 -2.42 4.17 -31.57
C LEU A 554 -1.83 4.03 -32.97
N PHE A 555 -1.98 5.09 -33.78
CA PHE A 555 -1.40 5.18 -35.11
C PHE A 555 -0.62 6.49 -35.26
N VAL A 556 0.67 6.38 -35.59
CA VAL A 556 1.58 7.49 -35.84
C VAL A 556 2.04 7.45 -37.29
N ALA A 557 1.55 8.36 -38.13
CA ALA A 557 1.89 8.43 -39.54
C ALA A 557 3.05 9.41 -39.80
N PRO A 558 4.21 8.98 -40.34
CA PRO A 558 5.38 9.85 -40.58
C PRO A 558 5.06 11.10 -41.37
N LYS A 559 4.20 10.99 -42.38
CA LYS A 559 3.86 12.14 -43.25
C LYS A 559 3.01 13.21 -42.56
N LEU A 560 2.33 12.88 -41.48
CA LEU A 560 1.61 13.85 -40.66
C LEU A 560 2.53 14.58 -39.69
N GLN A 561 3.79 14.13 -39.60
CA GLN A 561 4.83 14.69 -38.71
C GLN A 561 5.82 15.59 -39.44
N GLU A 562 5.56 15.96 -40.72
CA GLU A 562 6.53 16.72 -41.56
C GLU A 562 6.96 18.09 -41.00
N SER A 563 6.17 18.68 -40.13
CA SER A 563 6.47 19.94 -39.44
C SER A 563 7.14 19.77 -38.07
N ILE A 564 7.35 18.53 -37.61
CA ILE A 564 7.85 18.23 -36.26
C ILE A 564 9.31 17.77 -36.36
N PRO A 565 10.26 18.37 -35.62
CA PRO A 565 11.64 17.92 -35.59
C PRO A 565 11.75 16.46 -35.14
N GLN A 566 12.78 15.76 -35.66
CA GLN A 566 13.28 14.41 -35.36
C GLN A 566 12.83 13.60 -34.08
N PRO A 567 12.20 14.16 -33.01
CA PRO A 567 11.96 13.40 -31.75
C PRO A 567 11.05 12.20 -31.90
N VAL A 568 10.02 12.26 -32.74
CA VAL A 568 8.97 11.23 -32.80
C VAL A 568 9.50 9.84 -33.14
N LEU A 569 10.36 9.70 -34.17
CA LEU A 569 10.97 8.40 -34.49
C LEU A 569 11.97 7.94 -33.44
N SER A 570 12.62 8.88 -32.75
CA SER A 570 13.55 8.56 -31.65
C SER A 570 12.76 8.03 -30.43
N LEU A 571 11.66 8.66 -30.05
CA LEU A 571 10.79 8.20 -28.98
C LEU A 571 10.23 6.79 -29.28
N LEU A 572 9.80 6.54 -30.51
CA LEU A 572 9.33 5.19 -30.92
C LEU A 572 10.47 4.16 -30.83
N ALA A 573 11.68 4.51 -31.25
CA ALA A 573 12.83 3.60 -31.20
C ALA A 573 13.30 3.35 -29.75
N GLU A 574 13.26 4.36 -28.90
CA GLU A 574 13.59 4.25 -27.48
C GLU A 574 12.58 3.34 -26.75
N ALA A 575 11.28 3.60 -26.92
CA ALA A 575 10.24 2.76 -26.34
C ALA A 575 10.34 1.29 -26.80
N GLN A 576 10.71 1.06 -28.07
CA GLN A 576 10.93 -0.31 -28.57
C GLN A 576 12.15 -0.96 -27.91
N THR A 577 13.23 -0.20 -27.69
CA THR A 577 14.42 -0.70 -26.97
C THR A 577 14.10 -1.03 -25.51
N GLU A 578 13.14 -0.32 -24.90
CA GLU A 578 12.62 -0.58 -23.56
C GLU A 578 11.61 -1.75 -23.50
N GLY A 579 11.31 -2.38 -24.64
CA GLY A 579 10.50 -3.60 -24.73
C GLY A 579 9.05 -3.38 -25.18
N LEU A 580 8.63 -2.15 -25.50
CA LEU A 580 7.29 -1.91 -26.05
C LEU A 580 7.23 -2.32 -27.51
N ALA A 581 6.29 -3.20 -27.87
CA ALA A 581 6.09 -3.64 -29.25
C ALA A 581 5.56 -2.51 -30.14
N ILE A 582 6.32 -2.15 -31.19
CA ILE A 582 5.94 -1.14 -32.17
C ILE A 582 5.94 -1.79 -33.55
N TYR A 583 4.79 -1.71 -34.22
CA TYR A 583 4.52 -2.42 -35.46
C TYR A 583 4.55 -1.46 -36.65
N PRO A 584 5.58 -1.53 -37.53
CA PRO A 584 5.61 -0.73 -38.76
C PRO A 584 4.61 -1.28 -39.77
N ALA A 585 3.61 -0.47 -40.11
CA ALA A 585 2.57 -0.84 -41.08
C ALA A 585 3.14 -0.98 -42.50
N ALA A 586 2.80 -2.06 -43.19
CA ALA A 586 3.21 -2.32 -44.55
C ALA A 586 2.22 -1.70 -45.60
N SER A 587 0.98 -1.50 -45.22
CA SER A 587 -0.08 -0.96 -46.05
C SER A 587 -1.09 -0.17 -45.24
N SER A 588 -1.74 0.81 -45.87
CA SER A 588 -2.92 1.46 -45.29
C SER A 588 -4.19 0.62 -45.47
N TYR A 589 -4.18 -0.34 -46.36
CA TYR A 589 -5.24 -1.32 -46.51
C TYR A 589 -5.15 -2.38 -45.41
N THR A 590 -6.25 -2.66 -44.77
CA THR A 590 -6.39 -3.66 -43.73
C THR A 590 -7.24 -4.84 -44.25
N PRO A 591 -6.82 -6.10 -44.08
CA PRO A 591 -7.59 -7.26 -44.50
C PRO A 591 -8.97 -7.36 -43.84
N GLU A 592 -9.08 -6.88 -42.57
CA GLU A 592 -10.31 -6.89 -41.81
C GLU A 592 -10.42 -5.60 -40.99
N GLY A 593 -11.64 -5.14 -40.81
CA GLY A 593 -11.95 -3.95 -39.99
C GLY A 593 -11.74 -2.64 -40.74
N ILE A 594 -11.25 -1.61 -40.00
CA ILE A 594 -11.09 -0.24 -40.52
C ILE A 594 -9.72 -0.04 -41.16
N ASP A 595 -9.66 0.60 -42.33
CA ASP A 595 -8.40 1.02 -42.96
C ASP A 595 -7.71 2.13 -42.19
N LEU A 596 -6.37 2.24 -42.23
CA LEU A 596 -5.58 3.22 -41.51
C LEU A 596 -5.88 4.69 -41.85
N GLY A 597 -6.60 4.94 -42.91
CA GLY A 597 -7.13 6.25 -43.34
C GLY A 597 -8.59 6.47 -42.96
N SER A 598 -9.21 5.59 -42.20
CA SER A 598 -10.61 5.68 -41.77
C SER A 598 -10.86 6.87 -40.84
N ARG A 599 -12.13 7.34 -40.87
CA ARG A 599 -12.60 8.35 -39.90
C ARG A 599 -12.70 7.79 -38.46
N ALA A 600 -12.63 6.47 -38.29
CA ALA A 600 -12.58 5.80 -37.01
C ALA A 600 -11.17 5.81 -36.39
N PHE A 601 -10.25 6.63 -36.92
CA PHE A 601 -8.98 7.03 -36.28
C PHE A 601 -9.08 8.49 -35.86
N ASP A 602 -9.47 8.71 -34.61
CA ASP A 602 -9.60 10.05 -34.01
C ASP A 602 -8.26 10.62 -33.60
N VAL A 603 -8.11 11.95 -33.69
CA VAL A 603 -6.89 12.66 -33.33
C VAL A 603 -6.90 12.92 -31.82
N LEU A 604 -5.80 12.57 -31.17
CA LEU A 604 -5.59 12.84 -29.76
C LEU A 604 -4.91 14.18 -29.53
N SER A 605 -5.18 14.76 -28.36
CA SER A 605 -4.57 16.02 -27.92
C SER A 605 -3.87 15.84 -26.57
N LEU A 606 -2.84 16.66 -26.30
CA LEU A 606 -2.08 16.61 -25.07
C LEU A 606 -2.99 16.93 -23.87
N PRO A 607 -3.14 16.01 -22.88
CA PRO A 607 -3.90 16.29 -21.67
C PRO A 607 -3.15 17.24 -20.75
N LYS A 608 -3.90 18.16 -20.11
CA LYS A 608 -3.41 19.04 -19.04
C LYS A 608 -4.26 18.81 -17.81
N VAL A 609 -3.73 18.12 -16.82
CA VAL A 609 -4.49 17.63 -15.66
C VAL A 609 -4.29 18.54 -14.46
N LEU A 610 -5.41 18.95 -13.86
CA LEU A 610 -5.48 19.55 -12.54
C LEU A 610 -6.08 18.56 -11.56
N MET A 611 -5.43 18.36 -10.41
CA MET A 611 -5.94 17.52 -9.33
C MET A 611 -6.22 18.36 -8.08
N VAL A 612 -7.42 18.21 -7.55
CA VAL A 612 -7.82 18.88 -6.31
C VAL A 612 -7.23 18.16 -5.11
N THR A 613 -6.57 18.92 -4.23
CA THR A 613 -5.85 18.41 -3.05
C THR A 613 -6.21 19.20 -1.79
N GLY A 614 -5.50 18.92 -0.69
CA GLY A 614 -5.57 19.69 0.54
C GLY A 614 -6.83 19.45 1.38
N PRO A 615 -7.34 20.46 2.10
CA PRO A 615 -8.41 20.27 3.05
C PRO A 615 -9.68 19.66 2.44
N GLY A 616 -10.17 18.57 3.04
CA GLY A 616 -11.35 17.84 2.60
C GLY A 616 -11.12 16.78 1.55
N THR A 617 -9.87 16.56 1.08
CA THR A 617 -9.52 15.47 0.16
C THR A 617 -8.84 14.31 0.90
N SER A 618 -8.87 13.12 0.29
CA SER A 618 -8.11 11.97 0.77
C SER A 618 -6.64 12.10 0.34
N ALA A 619 -5.72 12.14 1.29
CA ALA A 619 -4.29 12.11 0.98
C ALA A 619 -3.92 10.84 0.20
N TYR A 620 -4.43 9.69 0.60
CA TYR A 620 -4.14 8.40 -0.05
C TYR A 620 -4.63 8.37 -1.50
N GLY A 621 -5.93 8.63 -1.73
CA GLY A 621 -6.48 8.62 -3.09
C GLY A 621 -5.84 9.66 -4.01
N THR A 622 -5.46 10.82 -3.48
CA THR A 622 -4.71 11.84 -4.22
C THR A 622 -3.30 11.36 -4.53
N GLY A 623 -2.59 10.81 -3.55
CA GLY A 623 -1.24 10.28 -3.70
C GLY A 623 -1.14 9.13 -4.69
N GLU A 624 -2.12 8.22 -4.69
CA GLU A 624 -2.21 7.10 -5.63
C GLU A 624 -2.28 7.59 -7.09
N ILE A 625 -3.12 8.59 -7.36
CA ILE A 625 -3.24 9.17 -8.71
C ILE A 625 -1.97 9.96 -9.07
N TRP A 626 -1.44 10.76 -8.13
CA TRP A 626 -0.19 11.48 -8.34
C TRP A 626 0.97 10.54 -8.70
N HIS A 627 1.13 9.47 -7.94
CA HIS A 627 2.17 8.47 -8.21
C HIS A 627 1.99 7.79 -9.58
N LEU A 628 0.73 7.48 -9.98
CA LEU A 628 0.47 6.91 -11.29
C LEU A 628 0.92 7.87 -12.40
N LEU A 629 0.49 9.14 -12.35
CA LEU A 629 0.79 10.10 -13.40
C LEU A 629 2.26 10.47 -13.44
N ASP A 630 2.86 10.78 -12.29
CA ASP A 630 4.23 11.29 -12.18
C ASP A 630 5.31 10.19 -12.33
N ARG A 631 5.03 8.96 -11.84
CA ARG A 631 6.05 7.90 -11.76
C ARG A 631 5.93 6.79 -12.80
N ARG A 632 4.74 6.61 -13.35
CA ARG A 632 4.51 5.55 -14.35
C ARG A 632 4.23 6.09 -15.73
N LEU A 633 3.72 7.31 -15.83
CA LEU A 633 3.38 7.94 -17.10
C LEU A 633 4.31 9.11 -17.44
N ASP A 634 5.25 9.47 -16.56
CA ASP A 634 6.12 10.65 -16.64
C ASP A 634 5.34 11.94 -16.98
N MET A 635 4.10 12.00 -16.51
CA MET A 635 3.13 13.03 -16.84
C MET A 635 3.03 14.06 -15.72
N PRO A 636 3.32 15.34 -15.96
CA PRO A 636 3.15 16.39 -14.98
C PRO A 636 1.69 16.62 -14.66
N LEU A 637 1.44 16.96 -13.39
CA LEU A 637 0.08 17.28 -12.95
C LEU A 637 0.11 18.52 -12.05
N THR A 638 -0.92 19.37 -12.17
CA THR A 638 -1.06 20.55 -11.31
C THR A 638 -1.93 20.20 -10.09
N MET A 639 -1.35 20.25 -8.90
CA MET A 639 -2.09 20.06 -7.65
C MET A 639 -2.56 21.42 -7.09
N VAL A 640 -3.85 21.53 -6.82
CA VAL A 640 -4.48 22.74 -6.30
C VAL A 640 -5.28 22.44 -5.05
N ASP A 641 -5.02 23.17 -3.97
CA ASP A 641 -5.83 23.06 -2.76
C ASP A 641 -7.29 23.39 -3.02
N SER A 642 -8.21 22.62 -2.47
CA SER A 642 -9.67 22.75 -2.64
C SER A 642 -10.18 24.16 -2.37
N ASN A 643 -9.64 24.86 -1.37
CA ASN A 643 -9.98 26.24 -1.01
C ASN A 643 -9.43 27.31 -1.97
N ARG A 644 -8.59 26.93 -2.94
CA ARG A 644 -8.00 27.83 -3.94
C ARG A 644 -8.56 27.63 -5.34
N LEU A 645 -9.30 26.56 -5.58
CA LEU A 645 -9.80 26.19 -6.91
C LEU A 645 -10.62 27.30 -7.58
N SER A 646 -11.40 28.05 -6.81
CA SER A 646 -12.20 29.20 -7.32
C SER A 646 -11.37 30.35 -7.92
N ARG A 647 -10.05 30.36 -7.72
CA ARG A 647 -9.12 31.38 -8.24
C ARG A 647 -8.34 30.91 -9.46
N VAL A 648 -8.52 29.65 -9.86
CA VAL A 648 -7.80 29.03 -10.98
C VAL A 648 -8.59 29.26 -12.26
N ASN A 649 -7.91 29.63 -13.34
CA ASN A 649 -8.50 29.63 -14.67
C ASN A 649 -8.56 28.18 -15.18
N LEU A 650 -9.74 27.58 -15.24
CA LEU A 650 -9.91 26.19 -15.67
C LEU A 650 -9.71 26.01 -17.18
N ASP A 651 -9.80 27.07 -17.98
CA ASP A 651 -9.59 27.00 -19.44
C ASP A 651 -8.16 26.61 -19.83
N ASP A 652 -7.23 26.72 -18.88
CA ASP A 652 -5.84 26.28 -19.05
C ASP A 652 -5.66 24.76 -18.95
N TYR A 653 -6.71 24.02 -18.56
CA TYR A 653 -6.70 22.58 -18.31
C TYR A 653 -7.72 21.84 -19.18
N THR A 654 -7.48 20.56 -19.37
CA THR A 654 -8.40 19.65 -20.08
C THR A 654 -9.15 18.76 -19.11
N HIS A 655 -8.54 18.48 -17.94
CA HIS A 655 -9.09 17.57 -16.94
C HIS A 655 -9.02 18.18 -15.54
N VAL A 656 -10.07 17.95 -14.76
CA VAL A 656 -10.09 18.16 -13.31
C VAL A 656 -10.37 16.82 -12.63
N ILE A 657 -9.50 16.41 -11.70
CA ILE A 657 -9.64 15.18 -10.92
C ILE A 657 -9.91 15.52 -9.46
N THR A 658 -10.91 14.87 -8.87
CA THR A 658 -11.26 15.01 -7.45
C THR A 658 -11.39 13.64 -6.78
N THR A 659 -10.97 13.53 -5.50
CA THR A 659 -11.00 12.28 -4.72
C THR A 659 -11.78 12.45 -3.42
N THR A 660 -12.20 11.33 -2.83
CA THR A 660 -12.93 11.29 -1.56
C THR A 660 -12.00 11.56 -0.36
N PRO A 661 -12.47 12.27 0.70
CA PRO A 661 -13.66 13.12 0.72
C PRO A 661 -13.36 14.50 0.13
N VAL A 662 -14.23 15.03 -0.69
CA VAL A 662 -14.09 16.38 -1.23
C VAL A 662 -15.36 17.21 -1.05
N ARG A 663 -15.19 18.48 -0.71
CA ARG A 663 -16.24 19.49 -0.68
C ARG A 663 -15.73 20.71 -1.43
N LEU A 664 -16.34 21.00 -2.58
CA LEU A 664 -15.97 22.11 -3.46
C LEU A 664 -17.09 23.16 -3.45
N GLU A 665 -17.20 23.87 -2.34
CA GLU A 665 -18.18 24.93 -2.20
C GLU A 665 -17.84 26.12 -3.10
N GLY A 666 -18.85 26.67 -3.80
CA GLY A 666 -18.70 27.89 -4.59
C GLY A 666 -18.06 27.75 -5.97
N VAL A 667 -17.62 26.54 -6.38
CA VAL A 667 -16.98 26.32 -7.70
C VAL A 667 -17.85 25.59 -8.71
N SER A 668 -19.07 25.17 -8.36
CA SER A 668 -19.92 24.35 -9.22
C SER A 668 -20.19 25.00 -10.58
N LYS A 669 -20.48 26.32 -10.61
CA LYS A 669 -20.72 27.06 -11.87
C LYS A 669 -19.48 27.17 -12.74
N GLN A 670 -18.31 27.32 -12.15
CA GLN A 670 -17.04 27.36 -12.86
C GLN A 670 -16.73 25.99 -13.50
N LEU A 671 -16.94 24.92 -12.73
CA LEU A 671 -16.80 23.56 -13.24
C LEU A 671 -17.85 23.24 -14.29
N GLU A 672 -19.09 23.67 -14.11
CA GLU A 672 -20.14 23.51 -15.11
C GLU A 672 -19.77 24.17 -16.46
N SER A 673 -19.24 25.40 -16.43
CA SER A 673 -18.75 26.09 -17.63
C SER A 673 -17.58 25.31 -18.27
N PHE A 674 -16.58 24.96 -17.49
CA PHE A 674 -15.42 24.17 -17.92
C PHE A 674 -15.85 22.88 -18.64
N ILE A 675 -16.78 22.12 -18.05
CA ILE A 675 -17.26 20.87 -18.66
C ILE A 675 -18.05 21.14 -19.93
N LYS A 676 -18.96 22.15 -19.93
CA LYS A 676 -19.74 22.50 -21.12
C LYS A 676 -18.88 22.89 -22.32
N ASP A 677 -17.71 23.46 -22.07
CA ASP A 677 -16.75 23.88 -23.08
C ASP A 677 -15.83 22.76 -23.59
N GLY A 678 -15.93 21.56 -22.99
CA GLY A 678 -15.19 20.35 -23.41
C GLY A 678 -14.27 19.74 -22.35
N GLY A 679 -14.25 20.31 -21.13
CA GLY A 679 -13.46 19.78 -20.02
C GLY A 679 -14.01 18.46 -19.47
N ILE A 680 -13.14 17.63 -18.90
CA ILE A 680 -13.48 16.35 -18.27
C ILE A 680 -13.34 16.48 -16.76
N LEU A 681 -14.38 16.12 -16.02
CA LEU A 681 -14.33 16.00 -14.56
C LEU A 681 -14.33 14.52 -14.18
N TRP A 682 -13.24 14.07 -13.54
CA TRP A 682 -13.17 12.76 -12.89
C TRP A 682 -13.50 12.91 -11.40
N ALA A 683 -14.64 12.36 -10.98
CA ALA A 683 -15.11 12.38 -9.60
C ALA A 683 -15.02 10.97 -9.00
N GLN A 684 -14.05 10.74 -8.10
CA GLN A 684 -13.78 9.43 -7.51
C GLN A 684 -14.20 9.36 -6.04
N GLY A 685 -14.88 8.27 -5.70
CA GLY A 685 -15.36 7.95 -4.36
C GLY A 685 -16.76 8.47 -4.06
N ALA A 686 -17.48 7.75 -3.19
CA ALA A 686 -18.92 7.96 -2.95
C ALA A 686 -19.30 9.39 -2.53
N SER A 687 -18.47 10.05 -1.71
CA SER A 687 -18.71 11.43 -1.27
C SER A 687 -18.56 12.44 -2.41
N THR A 688 -17.56 12.22 -3.27
CA THR A 688 -17.31 13.08 -4.43
C THR A 688 -18.39 12.90 -5.49
N VAL A 689 -18.82 11.66 -5.74
CA VAL A 689 -19.93 11.33 -6.63
C VAL A 689 -21.23 11.97 -6.15
N ALA A 690 -21.54 11.88 -4.85
CA ALA A 690 -22.71 12.53 -4.26
C ALA A 690 -22.64 14.05 -4.42
N TRP A 691 -21.47 14.65 -4.14
CA TRP A 691 -21.27 16.08 -4.32
C TRP A 691 -21.50 16.53 -5.79
N ALA A 692 -20.97 15.78 -6.77
CA ALA A 692 -21.14 16.12 -8.18
C ALA A 692 -22.62 16.10 -8.61
N ALA A 693 -23.39 15.16 -8.08
CA ALA A 693 -24.82 15.08 -8.30
C ALA A 693 -25.58 16.23 -7.62
N ASP A 694 -25.29 16.51 -6.34
CA ASP A 694 -25.91 17.59 -5.58
C ASP A 694 -25.59 18.98 -6.17
N ALA A 695 -24.41 19.12 -6.77
CA ALA A 695 -23.99 20.33 -7.47
C ALA A 695 -24.63 20.50 -8.86
N GLY A 696 -25.41 19.53 -9.35
CA GLY A 696 -26.04 19.53 -10.65
C GLY A 696 -25.10 19.33 -11.84
N LEU A 697 -23.88 18.81 -11.59
CA LEU A 697 -22.86 18.53 -12.60
C LEU A 697 -23.09 17.17 -13.27
N ALA A 698 -23.74 16.25 -12.57
CA ALA A 698 -24.00 14.89 -13.03
C ALA A 698 -25.32 14.37 -12.45
N THR A 699 -25.78 13.23 -12.96
CA THR A 699 -26.89 12.46 -12.39
C THR A 699 -26.33 11.18 -11.77
N ALA A 700 -26.61 10.95 -10.51
CA ALA A 700 -26.33 9.70 -9.83
C ALA A 700 -27.53 9.29 -8.98
N THR A 701 -28.06 8.10 -9.24
CA THR A 701 -29.17 7.54 -8.46
C THR A 701 -28.62 6.45 -7.53
N TRP A 702 -28.97 6.56 -6.25
CA TRP A 702 -28.44 5.66 -5.25
C TRP A 702 -29.42 4.54 -4.94
N ARG A 703 -28.87 3.35 -4.70
CA ARG A 703 -29.63 2.23 -4.14
C ARG A 703 -29.88 2.45 -2.63
N GLU A 704 -30.79 1.66 -2.11
CA GLU A 704 -31.12 1.62 -0.68
C GLU A 704 -29.90 1.26 0.18
N THR A 705 -30.07 1.23 1.49
CA THR A 705 -29.03 0.79 2.42
C THR A 705 -29.21 -0.69 2.80
N ALA A 706 -28.14 -1.33 3.28
CA ALA A 706 -28.21 -2.70 3.77
C ALA A 706 -29.24 -2.88 4.91
N GLN A 707 -29.44 -1.85 5.76
CA GLN A 707 -30.49 -1.86 6.78
C GLN A 707 -31.90 -1.90 6.16
N GLN A 708 -32.13 -1.15 5.07
CA GLN A 708 -33.43 -1.15 4.41
C GLN A 708 -33.68 -2.51 3.74
N VAL A 709 -32.70 -3.04 2.99
CA VAL A 709 -32.77 -4.38 2.38
C VAL A 709 -33.11 -5.46 3.41
N ARG A 710 -32.48 -5.43 4.58
CA ARG A 710 -32.76 -6.39 5.66
C ARG A 710 -34.18 -6.26 6.17
N LYS A 711 -34.65 -5.02 6.37
CA LYS A 711 -36.02 -4.75 6.82
C LYS A 711 -37.06 -5.25 5.80
N ASP A 712 -36.88 -4.98 4.54
CA ASP A 712 -37.82 -5.35 3.46
C ASP A 712 -37.83 -6.87 3.26
N SER A 713 -36.69 -7.55 3.40
CA SER A 713 -36.60 -9.01 3.36
C SER A 713 -37.39 -9.66 4.50
N LEU A 714 -37.29 -9.13 5.74
CA LEU A 714 -38.06 -9.58 6.88
C LEU A 714 -39.57 -9.34 6.68
N GLN A 715 -39.96 -8.18 6.19
CA GLN A 715 -41.34 -7.87 5.87
C GLN A 715 -41.92 -8.82 4.82
N THR A 716 -41.18 -9.10 3.75
CA THR A 716 -41.56 -10.05 2.70
C THR A 716 -41.71 -11.49 3.23
N ALA A 717 -40.81 -11.94 4.12
CA ALA A 717 -40.89 -13.25 4.72
C ALA A 717 -42.14 -13.42 5.61
N ILE A 718 -42.50 -12.37 6.38
CA ILE A 718 -43.71 -12.33 7.19
C ILE A 718 -44.99 -12.40 6.32
N GLU A 719 -45.01 -11.59 5.23
CA GLU A 719 -46.16 -11.59 4.30
C GLU A 719 -46.35 -12.93 3.60
N ARG A 720 -45.28 -13.71 3.39
CA ARG A 720 -45.37 -15.08 2.88
C ARG A 720 -45.83 -16.10 3.88
N GLY A 721 -45.99 -15.73 5.16
CA GLY A 721 -46.46 -16.62 6.21
C GLY A 721 -45.39 -17.60 6.74
N ASP A 722 -44.10 -17.20 6.69
CA ASP A 722 -43.01 -17.94 7.30
C ASP A 722 -43.24 -17.99 8.81
N GLU A 723 -43.72 -19.14 9.34
CA GLU A 723 -44.14 -19.37 10.74
C GLU A 723 -43.00 -19.08 11.75
N ALA A 724 -41.75 -19.06 11.29
CA ALA A 724 -40.57 -18.76 12.10
C ALA A 724 -40.38 -17.24 12.37
N LEU A 725 -41.01 -16.36 11.59
CA LEU A 725 -40.86 -14.90 11.68
C LEU A 725 -42.15 -14.25 12.15
N SER A 726 -42.13 -13.65 13.32
CA SER A 726 -43.28 -12.91 13.87
C SER A 726 -43.17 -11.41 13.58
N GLN A 727 -44.30 -10.70 13.55
CA GLN A 727 -44.29 -9.23 13.50
C GLN A 727 -43.48 -8.61 14.64
N ALA A 728 -43.24 -9.31 15.73
CA ALA A 728 -42.39 -8.88 16.84
C ALA A 728 -40.90 -8.77 16.41
N GLU A 729 -40.46 -9.48 15.35
CA GLU A 729 -39.10 -9.42 14.84
C GLU A 729 -38.87 -8.20 13.96
N LEU A 730 -39.91 -7.57 13.45
CA LEU A 730 -39.84 -6.27 12.75
C LEU A 730 -39.74 -5.09 13.71
N LEU A 731 -40.15 -5.25 14.96
CA LEU A 731 -39.91 -4.24 15.97
C LEU A 731 -38.45 -4.37 16.41
N PRO A 732 -37.75 -3.28 16.69
CA PRO A 732 -36.38 -3.38 17.21
C PRO A 732 -36.46 -4.12 18.56
N ALA A 733 -36.24 -5.42 18.52
CA ALA A 733 -36.14 -6.24 19.74
C ALA A 733 -34.99 -5.63 20.56
N ARG A 734 -35.19 -5.49 21.86
CA ARG A 734 -34.15 -5.06 22.76
C ARG A 734 -32.97 -6.03 22.67
N LYS A 735 -31.81 -5.54 22.19
CA LYS A 735 -30.55 -6.26 22.13
C LYS A 735 -29.60 -5.80 23.22
N PRO A 736 -28.62 -6.59 23.65
CA PRO A 736 -27.54 -6.09 24.50
C PRO A 736 -26.80 -4.95 23.81
N PHE A 737 -26.58 -3.85 24.51
CA PHE A 737 -25.83 -2.72 23.93
C PHE A 737 -24.42 -3.09 23.53
N ALA A 738 -23.81 -4.06 24.20
CA ALA A 738 -22.47 -4.58 23.90
C ALA A 738 -22.34 -5.20 22.50
N THR A 739 -23.44 -5.66 21.86
CA THR A 739 -23.43 -6.27 20.52
C THR A 739 -23.68 -5.24 19.40
N ALA A 740 -23.86 -3.97 19.73
CA ALA A 740 -24.26 -2.95 18.75
C ALA A 740 -23.21 -2.72 17.64
N SER A 741 -21.92 -2.75 17.98
CA SER A 741 -20.85 -2.59 17.01
C SER A 741 -20.77 -3.75 16.02
N ASP A 742 -20.89 -4.98 16.54
CA ASP A 742 -20.79 -6.19 15.70
C ASP A 742 -22.01 -6.30 14.78
N GLU A 743 -23.17 -5.93 15.27
CA GLU A 743 -24.38 -5.87 14.46
C GLU A 743 -24.33 -4.78 13.38
N TYR A 744 -23.64 -3.65 13.64
CA TYR A 744 -23.47 -2.60 12.64
C TYR A 744 -22.49 -3.03 11.53
N ALA A 745 -21.56 -3.93 11.84
CA ALA A 745 -20.51 -4.37 10.92
C ALA A 745 -21.06 -4.94 9.60
N PHE A 746 -22.25 -5.58 9.58
CA PHE A 746 -22.86 -6.06 8.35
C PHE A 746 -23.13 -4.96 7.31
N THR A 747 -23.24 -3.72 7.74
CA THR A 747 -23.47 -2.59 6.81
C THR A 747 -22.20 -2.13 6.12
N LEU A 748 -21.03 -2.54 6.61
CA LEU A 748 -19.74 -2.08 6.12
C LEU A 748 -19.23 -2.98 4.99
N VAL A 749 -18.46 -2.38 4.10
CA VAL A 749 -17.61 -3.07 3.11
C VAL A 749 -16.18 -2.67 3.42
N ARG A 750 -15.35 -3.63 3.81
CA ARG A 750 -13.98 -3.44 4.28
C ARG A 750 -12.99 -4.10 3.33
N GLY A 751 -12.98 -3.63 2.08
CA GLY A 751 -12.13 -4.19 1.03
C GLY A 751 -12.64 -5.55 0.55
N SER A 752 -13.40 -5.55 -0.56
CA SER A 752 -13.90 -6.74 -1.24
C SER A 752 -13.57 -6.63 -2.72
N ILE A 753 -13.32 -7.76 -3.38
CA ILE A 753 -13.06 -7.80 -4.82
C ILE A 753 -14.37 -8.19 -5.51
N LEU A 754 -14.81 -7.32 -6.41
CA LEU A 754 -16.04 -7.52 -7.18
C LEU A 754 -15.74 -7.69 -8.67
N GLN A 755 -16.50 -8.55 -9.32
CA GLN A 755 -16.47 -8.70 -10.78
C GLN A 755 -17.40 -7.69 -11.44
N GLY A 756 -16.81 -6.78 -12.21
CA GLY A 756 -17.50 -5.91 -13.14
C GLY A 756 -17.56 -6.52 -14.53
N ASN A 757 -18.60 -6.15 -15.25
CA ASN A 757 -18.75 -6.34 -16.70
C ASN A 757 -18.41 -4.99 -17.37
N LEU A 758 -17.30 -4.97 -18.11
CA LEU A 758 -16.74 -3.78 -18.75
C LEU A 758 -17.12 -3.76 -20.24
N ASP A 759 -17.68 -2.66 -20.69
CA ASP A 759 -17.82 -2.43 -22.15
C ASP A 759 -16.45 -2.04 -22.74
N ILE A 760 -15.78 -3.00 -23.39
CA ILE A 760 -14.47 -2.79 -24.02
C ILE A 760 -14.54 -1.94 -25.30
N SER A 761 -15.72 -1.70 -25.85
CA SER A 761 -15.94 -0.80 -26.99
C SER A 761 -16.14 0.66 -26.58
N HIS A 762 -16.43 0.91 -25.30
CA HIS A 762 -16.50 2.25 -24.73
C HIS A 762 -15.08 2.83 -24.57
N PRO A 763 -14.83 4.14 -24.81
CA PRO A 763 -13.50 4.71 -24.71
C PRO A 763 -12.77 4.42 -23.38
N LEU A 764 -13.49 4.38 -22.25
CA LEU A 764 -12.93 4.00 -20.95
C LEU A 764 -12.52 2.52 -20.87
N GLY A 765 -13.04 1.67 -21.75
CA GLY A 765 -12.73 0.23 -21.86
C GLY A 765 -11.62 -0.10 -22.86
N PHE A 766 -11.10 0.87 -23.59
CA PHE A 766 -10.06 0.60 -24.59
C PHE A 766 -8.81 -0.04 -23.99
N GLY A 767 -8.21 -0.99 -24.70
CA GLY A 767 -7.03 -1.72 -24.28
C GLY A 767 -7.29 -2.84 -23.26
N TYR A 768 -8.52 -3.12 -22.88
CA TYR A 768 -8.84 -4.34 -22.14
C TYR A 768 -9.04 -5.52 -23.11
N ALA A 769 -8.50 -6.67 -22.76
CA ALA A 769 -8.60 -7.89 -23.55
C ALA A 769 -9.91 -8.65 -23.29
N SER A 770 -10.61 -8.36 -22.21
CA SER A 770 -11.81 -9.07 -21.74
C SER A 770 -12.78 -8.09 -21.09
N GLU A 771 -14.09 -8.42 -21.18
CA GLU A 771 -15.15 -7.69 -20.48
C GLU A 771 -15.12 -7.93 -18.96
N ALA A 772 -14.44 -8.97 -18.48
CA ALA A 772 -14.33 -9.26 -17.06
C ALA A 772 -13.28 -8.34 -16.42
N LEU A 773 -13.71 -7.56 -15.43
CA LEU A 773 -12.87 -6.63 -14.68
C LEU A 773 -13.00 -6.87 -13.18
N ALA A 774 -11.89 -7.14 -12.51
CA ALA A 774 -11.85 -7.17 -11.06
C ALA A 774 -11.67 -5.75 -10.48
N VAL A 775 -12.57 -5.36 -9.59
CA VAL A 775 -12.62 -4.03 -8.97
C VAL A 775 -12.52 -4.16 -7.45
N PHE A 776 -11.74 -3.29 -6.81
CA PHE A 776 -11.60 -3.27 -5.35
C PHE A 776 -12.57 -2.28 -4.71
N ARG A 777 -13.48 -2.79 -3.89
CA ARG A 777 -14.55 -2.05 -3.26
C ARG A 777 -14.28 -1.79 -1.78
N THR A 778 -14.34 -0.52 -1.38
CA THR A 778 -14.23 -0.11 0.03
C THR A 778 -15.45 0.66 0.56
N THR A 779 -16.41 0.98 -0.31
CA THR A 779 -17.63 1.72 0.05
C THR A 779 -18.85 0.82 0.07
N ASN A 780 -19.76 1.06 1.00
CA ASN A 780 -21.08 0.40 1.10
C ASN A 780 -22.20 1.20 0.38
N ARG A 781 -21.84 2.16 -0.45
CA ARG A 781 -22.79 2.91 -1.30
C ARG A 781 -22.82 2.28 -2.69
N PHE A 782 -24.00 2.07 -3.23
CA PHE A 782 -24.22 1.46 -4.54
C PHE A 782 -25.04 2.39 -5.42
N MET A 783 -24.61 2.54 -6.66
CA MET A 783 -25.21 3.44 -7.65
C MET A 783 -25.95 2.61 -8.71
N ASN A 784 -27.13 3.06 -9.11
CA ASN A 784 -27.80 2.45 -10.26
C ASN A 784 -27.05 2.80 -11.56
N PRO A 785 -27.08 1.90 -12.55
CA PRO A 785 -26.67 2.28 -13.90
C PRO A 785 -27.44 3.52 -14.42
N SER A 786 -26.83 4.24 -15.34
CA SER A 786 -27.49 5.37 -16.02
C SER A 786 -28.71 4.90 -16.81
N ASP A 787 -29.73 5.77 -16.92
CA ASP A 787 -30.86 5.57 -17.82
C ASP A 787 -30.43 5.54 -19.29
N ASN A 788 -29.29 6.15 -19.63
CA ASN A 788 -28.64 6.00 -20.93
C ASN A 788 -27.83 4.71 -20.98
N ALA A 789 -28.22 3.76 -21.83
CA ALA A 789 -27.62 2.45 -21.92
C ALA A 789 -26.11 2.45 -22.25
N TYR A 790 -25.59 3.54 -22.81
CA TYR A 790 -24.17 3.68 -23.20
C TYR A 790 -23.30 4.40 -22.16
N SER A 791 -23.89 4.84 -21.06
CA SER A 791 -23.23 5.70 -20.07
C SER A 791 -22.76 4.96 -18.80
N SER A 792 -22.84 3.63 -18.77
CA SER A 792 -22.39 2.81 -17.63
C SER A 792 -21.39 1.75 -18.08
N PRO A 793 -20.15 2.15 -18.40
CA PRO A 793 -19.18 1.22 -18.97
C PRO A 793 -18.72 0.13 -18.00
N VAL A 794 -18.91 0.27 -16.69
CA VAL A 794 -18.66 -0.76 -15.68
C VAL A 794 -19.92 -1.01 -14.87
N VAL A 795 -20.52 -2.18 -15.03
CA VAL A 795 -21.66 -2.66 -14.25
C VAL A 795 -21.27 -3.98 -13.59
N TYR A 796 -21.52 -4.11 -12.29
CA TYR A 796 -21.23 -5.37 -11.59
C TYR A 796 -22.14 -6.49 -12.09
N THR A 797 -21.62 -7.71 -12.05
CA THR A 797 -22.40 -8.90 -12.42
C THR A 797 -23.55 -9.14 -11.42
N ASP A 798 -24.43 -10.09 -11.73
CA ASP A 798 -25.53 -10.50 -10.84
C ASP A 798 -25.03 -11.18 -9.55
N SER A 799 -23.81 -11.70 -9.56
CA SER A 799 -23.14 -12.34 -8.41
C SER A 799 -21.68 -11.84 -8.35
N PRO A 800 -21.46 -10.57 -7.93
CA PRO A 800 -20.18 -9.92 -8.22
C PRO A 800 -19.05 -10.28 -7.24
N LEU A 801 -19.32 -10.84 -6.07
CA LEU A 801 -18.27 -11.07 -5.06
C LEU A 801 -17.29 -12.16 -5.49
N LEU A 802 -16.04 -11.80 -5.75
CA LEU A 802 -14.94 -12.71 -6.07
C LEU A 802 -14.15 -13.12 -4.81
N SER A 803 -13.94 -12.19 -3.90
CA SER A 803 -13.22 -12.42 -2.64
C SER A 803 -13.46 -11.29 -1.64
N GLY A 804 -13.34 -11.60 -0.35
CA GLY A 804 -13.52 -10.63 0.74
C GLY A 804 -14.90 -10.70 1.38
N TYR A 805 -15.01 -10.02 2.52
CA TYR A 805 -16.25 -9.97 3.29
C TYR A 805 -17.26 -8.98 2.70
N MET A 806 -18.46 -9.46 2.48
CA MET A 806 -19.62 -8.64 2.14
C MET A 806 -20.89 -9.33 2.64
N SER A 807 -21.70 -8.63 3.42
CA SER A 807 -22.99 -9.17 3.89
C SER A 807 -23.93 -9.48 2.70
N THR A 808 -24.88 -10.37 2.91
CA THR A 808 -25.87 -10.74 1.89
C THR A 808 -26.66 -9.53 1.40
N GLU A 809 -26.97 -8.59 2.29
CA GLU A 809 -27.65 -7.34 1.95
C GLU A 809 -26.79 -6.46 1.02
N ASN A 810 -25.50 -6.32 1.34
CA ASN A 810 -24.58 -5.58 0.48
C ASN A 810 -24.33 -6.29 -0.87
N GLN A 811 -24.28 -7.63 -0.89
CA GLN A 811 -24.19 -8.39 -2.15
C GLN A 811 -25.43 -8.17 -3.04
N THR A 812 -26.62 -8.14 -2.43
CA THR A 812 -27.89 -7.82 -3.13
C THR A 812 -27.84 -6.41 -3.74
N LEU A 813 -27.28 -5.44 -2.99
CA LEU A 813 -27.13 -4.07 -3.48
C LEU A 813 -26.02 -3.92 -4.54
N ALA A 814 -24.98 -4.74 -4.47
CA ALA A 814 -23.88 -4.74 -5.43
C ALA A 814 -24.31 -5.33 -6.78
N ALA A 815 -25.14 -6.39 -6.76
CA ALA A 815 -25.59 -7.10 -7.97
C ALA A 815 -26.21 -6.12 -8.99
N ASN A 816 -25.66 -6.08 -10.21
CA ASN A 816 -26.12 -5.20 -11.31
C ASN A 816 -26.10 -3.68 -10.96
N SER A 817 -25.30 -3.25 -9.99
CA SER A 817 -25.07 -1.83 -9.74
C SER A 817 -23.90 -1.30 -10.58
N ALA A 818 -23.85 0.01 -10.80
CA ALA A 818 -22.76 0.62 -11.56
C ALA A 818 -21.52 0.88 -10.68
N GLY A 819 -20.35 0.52 -11.17
CA GLY A 819 -19.06 0.91 -10.64
C GLY A 819 -18.60 2.26 -11.19
N LEU A 820 -18.96 2.53 -12.45
CA LEU A 820 -18.58 3.74 -13.17
C LEU A 820 -19.73 4.22 -14.07
N VAL A 821 -19.99 5.53 -14.04
CA VAL A 821 -21.02 6.18 -14.87
C VAL A 821 -20.44 7.44 -15.52
N VAL A 822 -20.78 7.66 -16.78
CA VAL A 822 -20.39 8.84 -17.56
C VAL A 822 -21.61 9.70 -17.81
N ASN A 823 -21.53 11.00 -17.47
CA ASN A 823 -22.57 11.97 -17.73
C ASN A 823 -22.04 13.02 -18.70
N GLN A 824 -22.71 13.17 -19.84
CA GLN A 824 -22.43 14.22 -20.80
C GLN A 824 -22.96 15.57 -20.29
N LEU A 825 -22.14 16.61 -20.43
CA LEU A 825 -22.54 17.98 -20.08
C LEU A 825 -21.94 18.97 -21.09
N GLY A 826 -22.73 19.37 -22.10
CA GLY A 826 -22.23 20.20 -23.19
C GLY A 826 -21.28 19.40 -24.11
N LYS A 827 -20.04 19.86 -24.28
CA LYS A 827 -19.03 19.20 -25.11
C LYS A 827 -18.12 18.28 -24.27
N GLY A 828 -18.18 18.35 -22.95
CA GLY A 828 -17.36 17.54 -22.05
C GLY A 828 -18.17 16.52 -21.27
N ALA A 829 -17.56 15.91 -20.29
CA ALA A 829 -18.17 14.84 -19.50
C ALA A 829 -17.78 14.87 -18.03
N VAL A 830 -18.64 14.29 -17.20
CA VAL A 830 -18.37 13.97 -15.79
C VAL A 830 -18.32 12.46 -15.66
N ILE A 831 -17.18 11.95 -15.22
CA ILE A 831 -16.95 10.53 -14.98
C ILE A 831 -17.08 10.29 -13.48
N LEU A 832 -18.08 9.52 -13.09
CA LEU A 832 -18.36 9.15 -11.70
C LEU A 832 -17.80 7.76 -11.41
N SER A 833 -16.76 7.66 -10.59
CA SER A 833 -16.16 6.40 -10.16
C SER A 833 -16.40 6.19 -8.66
N LEU A 834 -17.12 5.12 -8.29
CA LEU A 834 -17.32 4.80 -6.88
C LEU A 834 -16.08 4.22 -6.22
N ASP A 835 -15.31 3.45 -6.97
CA ASP A 835 -14.16 2.72 -6.49
C ASP A 835 -12.86 3.45 -6.79
N SER A 836 -11.80 3.21 -5.99
CA SER A 836 -10.45 3.64 -6.33
C SER A 836 -9.94 2.80 -7.49
N THR A 837 -9.60 3.45 -8.59
CA THR A 837 -9.00 2.77 -9.75
C THR A 837 -7.51 2.48 -9.58
N THR A 838 -6.88 3.09 -8.55
CA THR A 838 -5.43 3.08 -8.33
C THR A 838 -5.03 2.57 -6.94
N PHE A 839 -5.91 1.84 -6.27
CA PHE A 839 -5.78 1.46 -4.87
C PHE A 839 -4.38 0.96 -4.51
N ARG A 840 -3.74 1.67 -3.58
CA ARG A 840 -2.38 1.39 -3.06
C ARG A 840 -1.33 1.14 -4.15
N ALA A 841 -1.49 1.74 -5.33
CA ALA A 841 -0.63 1.63 -6.51
C ALA A 841 -0.35 0.20 -7.03
N PHE A 842 -1.01 -0.83 -6.48
CA PHE A 842 -0.86 -2.20 -6.99
C PHE A 842 -2.11 -2.74 -7.70
N TRP A 843 -3.20 -1.96 -7.72
CA TRP A 843 -4.42 -2.32 -8.45
C TRP A 843 -4.27 -1.98 -9.95
N TRP A 844 -3.40 -2.74 -10.64
CA TRP A 844 -3.08 -2.52 -12.05
C TRP A 844 -4.25 -2.79 -12.98
N GLY A 845 -5.13 -3.71 -12.61
CA GLY A 845 -6.27 -4.11 -13.43
C GLY A 845 -7.24 -2.96 -13.74
N SER A 846 -7.52 -2.07 -12.79
CA SER A 846 -8.48 -0.98 -12.94
C SER A 846 -7.86 0.39 -13.23
N GLN A 847 -6.54 0.58 -13.07
CA GLN A 847 -5.91 1.90 -13.28
C GLN A 847 -6.08 2.43 -14.71
N ARG A 848 -6.18 1.54 -15.71
CA ARG A 848 -6.39 1.89 -17.11
C ARG A 848 -7.70 2.66 -17.34
N LEU A 849 -8.74 2.47 -16.52
CA LEU A 849 -9.97 3.26 -16.59
C LEU A 849 -9.71 4.76 -16.42
N LEU A 850 -8.89 5.13 -15.43
CA LEU A 850 -8.49 6.52 -15.21
C LEU A 850 -7.59 7.03 -16.35
N VAL A 851 -6.61 6.23 -16.76
CA VAL A 851 -5.71 6.56 -17.88
C VAL A 851 -6.51 6.81 -19.16
N ASN A 852 -7.48 5.95 -19.46
CA ASN A 852 -8.38 6.12 -20.59
C ASN A 852 -9.25 7.39 -20.43
N GLY A 853 -9.71 7.70 -19.24
CA GLY A 853 -10.43 8.93 -18.95
C GLY A 853 -9.60 10.19 -19.27
N ILE A 854 -8.30 10.12 -19.07
CA ILE A 854 -7.36 11.23 -19.34
C ILE A 854 -7.04 11.34 -20.84
N PHE A 855 -6.73 10.25 -21.52
CA PHE A 855 -6.33 10.29 -22.92
C PHE A 855 -7.49 10.24 -23.92
N PHE A 856 -8.61 9.61 -23.57
CA PHE A 856 -9.76 9.37 -24.44
C PHE A 856 -11.04 10.07 -23.95
N GLY A 857 -10.94 10.93 -22.95
CA GLY A 857 -12.08 11.69 -22.43
C GLY A 857 -12.79 12.52 -23.49
N SER A 858 -12.08 13.04 -24.48
CA SER A 858 -12.64 13.78 -25.62
C SER A 858 -13.48 12.92 -26.59
N LEU A 859 -13.37 11.59 -26.50
CA LEU A 859 -14.15 10.65 -27.31
C LEU A 859 -15.49 10.25 -26.66
N LEU A 860 -15.75 10.74 -25.44
CA LEU A 860 -16.98 10.43 -24.67
C LEU A 860 -18.19 11.23 -25.18
N GLU A 861 -18.35 11.38 -26.49
CA GLU A 861 -19.54 11.99 -27.08
C GLU A 861 -20.70 10.99 -27.11
N GLU A 862 -21.96 11.48 -27.01
CA GLU A 862 -23.11 10.61 -27.23
C GLU A 862 -23.09 10.03 -28.66
N PRO A 863 -23.39 8.73 -28.82
CA PRO A 863 -23.54 8.16 -30.14
C PRO A 863 -24.59 8.93 -30.93
N ARG A 864 -24.20 9.45 -32.09
CA ARG A 864 -25.11 10.22 -32.96
C ARG A 864 -26.07 9.29 -33.70
#